data_9237bbc87c132be796e6ff06e0f985b8
#
_entry.id   9237bbc87c132be796e6ff06e0f985b8
#
_cell.length_a   1.000
_cell.length_b   1.000
_cell.length_c   1.000
_cell.angle_alpha   90.00
_cell.angle_beta   90.00
_cell.angle_gamma   90.00
#
_symmetry.space_group_name_H-M   'P 1'
#
loop_
_entity.id
_entity.type
_entity.pdbx_description
1 polymer ?
#
loop_
_entity_poly.entity_id
_entity_poly.type
_entity_poly.pdbx_seq_one_letter_code
_entity_poly.pdbx_strand_id
1 'polypeptide(L)'
;MKLPAPLIACCLFSVAGTAAKTGDDLSAQDRAQLEKDGLLIGAKEFRQSFEPYIDNDVPVFITSDAVLHAFHILFEESLARVEAANVSKLEALLSRIIGKLPAVVKETKGVPDIRAAASRRAEVMLKTALRLLGRMAQGSSAATERIIAAQVKEIEAATGTRKPEWLGPPDEGFVALDFTRYAPRGLYARSAVMQRYFRSVSWLQSVPFRVLVAEEYVAARLIGRAARLSQPPMAWSYAQREPFLESWAALAGERDDHSLMELLNDGGGDEGLSFDDAADLRKSQEHRAEKMRQQRQTEVNDTLRYPPGHPDITAPPEYRLLSAVALPDAVMMQRTSLLPGNSGQRYPDPLEVAAGLGSTFAADSLKASLPADVWAGVAPGVEWLGAGARGPSLYNAWLDCMGELVNAPEPDAPDFLRGEAWQRKSCQTVLASWAQMRHAFILQAKTHQFFAGLTELPPGFVEPDPEFFRKLGELCTQCLAVFSDAGAFNDNTEAGILDELYRAKEEADRVSKLDDPFVPFNEQTALHRLWSRLRESFSLPEEPEYPERGEANEAQWEKMEKAHARTIAAYHGRLRDFITGVIRKLEAAAPVERAALLAKMHLMEETSFASRWQGLARICGRAQSIAHRQLRKTPLTGEEREFIKAFGFALASAMFYDGNSYQAPRDDAPRIADVFSGPEGHLHAATGRPRILYVHYPWGNGALLCVGAVLPFYECKHGPERLTDDAWMNRLNTAAPEPPAWVKPVLQPKPSPAGPPR
;
A
#
# COMPACT_ATOMS: atom_id res chain seq x y z
N MET A 1 15.97 9.28 37.49
CA MET A 1 15.60 7.86 37.61
C MET A 1 16.31 7.14 36.47
N LYS A 2 17.26 6.25 36.78
CA LYS A 2 18.03 5.53 35.76
C LYS A 2 17.17 4.42 35.20
N LEU A 3 16.92 4.43 33.87
CA LEU A 3 16.30 3.33 33.14
C LEU A 3 17.27 2.14 33.12
N PRO A 4 16.82 0.91 33.36
CA PRO A 4 17.66 -0.27 33.14
C PRO A 4 17.85 -0.50 31.64
N ALA A 5 19.09 -0.54 31.20
CA ALA A 5 19.44 -0.95 29.86
C ALA A 5 19.21 -2.48 29.73
N PRO A 6 18.53 -2.97 28.68
CA PRO A 6 18.58 -4.39 28.38
C PRO A 6 19.98 -4.76 27.94
N LEU A 7 20.55 -5.79 28.57
CA LEU A 7 21.80 -6.42 28.14
C LEU A 7 21.57 -7.05 26.74
N ILE A 8 21.94 -6.31 25.69
CA ILE A 8 22.14 -6.90 24.38
C ILE A 8 23.55 -7.48 24.39
N ALA A 9 23.66 -8.80 24.55
CA ALA A 9 24.90 -9.52 24.36
C ALA A 9 25.27 -9.43 22.85
N CYS A 10 26.19 -8.50 22.54
CA CYS A 10 26.82 -8.42 21.23
C CYS A 10 27.77 -9.62 21.08
N CYS A 11 27.33 -10.66 20.38
CA CYS A 11 28.27 -11.60 19.77
C CYS A 11 28.88 -10.93 18.54
N LEU A 12 30.03 -10.24 18.76
CA LEU A 12 30.88 -9.77 17.69
C LEU A 12 31.61 -10.95 17.08
N PHE A 13 31.06 -11.54 16.01
CA PHE A 13 31.88 -12.36 15.11
C PHE A 13 32.58 -11.44 14.12
N SER A 14 33.87 -11.22 14.37
CA SER A 14 34.78 -10.57 13.46
C SER A 14 35.07 -11.51 12.30
N VAL A 15 34.38 -11.30 11.17
CA VAL A 15 34.86 -11.80 9.89
C VAL A 15 35.98 -10.88 9.45
N ALA A 16 37.23 -11.32 9.64
CA ALA A 16 38.42 -10.62 9.17
C ALA A 16 38.59 -10.81 7.64
N GLY A 17 37.68 -10.23 6.89
CA GLY A 17 37.93 -9.80 5.51
C GLY A 17 38.34 -8.33 5.61
N THR A 18 39.38 -7.91 4.92
CA THR A 18 39.73 -6.50 4.76
C THR A 18 38.55 -5.80 4.07
N ALA A 19 37.64 -5.26 4.88
CA ALA A 19 36.53 -4.46 4.37
C ALA A 19 37.14 -3.26 3.61
N ALA A 20 36.83 -3.12 2.34
CA ALA A 20 37.19 -1.92 1.58
C ALA A 20 36.59 -0.71 2.32
N LYS A 21 37.40 0.35 2.51
CA LYS A 21 36.91 1.56 3.17
C LYS A 21 35.77 2.17 2.37
N THR A 22 34.81 2.72 3.06
CA THR A 22 33.69 3.40 2.40
C THR A 22 34.21 4.53 1.52
N GLY A 23 33.83 4.49 0.23
CA GLY A 23 34.33 5.43 -0.79
C GLY A 23 35.55 4.95 -1.56
N ASP A 24 36.11 3.77 -1.29
CA ASP A 24 37.19 3.18 -2.12
C ASP A 24 36.66 2.75 -3.51
N ASP A 25 35.37 2.54 -3.62
CA ASP A 25 34.62 2.25 -4.88
C ASP A 25 34.37 3.50 -5.75
N LEU A 26 34.68 4.71 -5.24
CA LEU A 26 34.52 5.96 -6.01
C LEU A 26 35.71 6.19 -6.93
N SER A 27 35.43 6.28 -8.24
CA SER A 27 36.42 6.68 -9.24
C SER A 27 36.83 8.15 -9.08
N ALA A 28 37.90 8.57 -9.75
CA ALA A 28 38.28 9.99 -9.78
C ALA A 28 37.17 10.87 -10.39
N GLN A 29 36.44 10.35 -11.37
CA GLN A 29 35.29 11.03 -11.98
C GLN A 29 34.13 11.17 -11.00
N ASP A 30 33.83 10.11 -10.23
CA ASP A 30 32.78 10.11 -9.18
C ASP A 30 33.11 11.14 -8.11
N ARG A 31 34.37 11.21 -7.66
CA ARG A 31 34.83 12.21 -6.68
C ARG A 31 34.69 13.64 -7.22
N ALA A 32 35.08 13.87 -8.46
CA ALA A 32 34.92 15.20 -9.10
C ALA A 32 33.45 15.58 -9.24
N GLN A 33 32.56 14.63 -9.56
CA GLN A 33 31.13 14.83 -9.62
C GLN A 33 30.57 15.16 -8.23
N LEU A 34 30.97 14.39 -7.21
CA LEU A 34 30.59 14.60 -5.82
C LEU A 34 31.04 15.95 -5.26
N GLU A 35 32.27 16.39 -5.61
CA GLU A 35 32.76 17.73 -5.23
C GLU A 35 31.97 18.86 -5.90
N LYS A 36 31.58 18.66 -7.16
CA LYS A 36 30.81 19.65 -7.92
C LYS A 36 29.38 19.77 -7.47
N ASP A 37 28.68 18.65 -7.29
CA ASP A 37 27.23 18.60 -7.10
C ASP A 37 26.83 18.42 -5.63
N GLY A 38 27.79 18.13 -4.75
CA GLY A 38 27.58 17.88 -3.32
C GLY A 38 27.00 16.50 -3.00
N LEU A 39 26.58 15.74 -4.03
CA LEU A 39 25.97 14.42 -3.86
C LEU A 39 26.23 13.50 -5.06
N LEU A 40 26.21 12.19 -4.80
CA LEU A 40 26.29 11.13 -5.80
C LEU A 40 25.57 9.88 -5.30
N ILE A 41 24.74 9.26 -6.11
CA ILE A 41 24.08 8.00 -5.82
C ILE A 41 24.95 6.86 -6.28
N GLY A 42 25.46 6.07 -5.35
CA GLY A 42 26.30 4.93 -5.63
C GLY A 42 25.55 3.75 -6.27
N ALA A 43 26.32 2.83 -6.84
CA ALA A 43 25.78 1.63 -7.46
C ALA A 43 25.42 0.52 -6.46
N LYS A 44 25.97 0.57 -5.23
CA LYS A 44 25.75 -0.44 -4.19
C LYS A 44 24.28 -0.42 -3.71
N GLU A 45 23.65 -1.57 -3.75
CA GLU A 45 22.27 -1.78 -3.29
C GLU A 45 22.22 -2.51 -1.94
N PHE A 46 21.16 -2.26 -1.18
CA PHE A 46 20.87 -2.87 0.11
C PHE A 46 19.45 -3.45 0.11
N ARG A 47 19.16 -4.35 1.05
CA ARG A 47 17.80 -4.88 1.22
C ARG A 47 16.92 -3.94 2.02
N GLN A 48 17.52 -3.27 3.02
CA GLN A 48 16.82 -2.35 3.92
C GLN A 48 17.50 -0.99 4.00
N SER A 49 16.69 0.04 4.22
CA SER A 49 17.17 1.42 4.31
C SER A 49 18.00 1.72 5.54
N PHE A 50 17.99 0.86 6.56
CA PHE A 50 18.81 1.02 7.75
C PHE A 50 20.25 0.46 7.60
N GLU A 51 20.51 -0.43 6.64
CA GLU A 51 21.80 -1.11 6.48
C GLU A 51 22.97 -0.14 6.29
N PRO A 52 22.86 0.94 5.47
CA PRO A 52 23.96 1.90 5.31
C PRO A 52 24.37 2.62 6.59
N TYR A 53 23.56 2.55 7.65
CA TYR A 53 23.80 3.27 8.91
C TYR A 53 24.35 2.39 10.04
N ILE A 54 24.55 1.08 9.80
CA ILE A 54 24.92 0.14 10.88
C ILE A 54 26.43 -0.03 10.98
N ASP A 55 27.13 -0.30 9.88
CA ASP A 55 28.56 -0.56 9.86
C ASP A 55 29.27 0.36 8.86
N ASN A 56 29.58 1.59 9.28
CA ASN A 56 30.31 2.54 8.46
C ASN A 56 31.54 3.11 9.15
N ASP A 57 32.59 3.25 8.37
CA ASP A 57 33.85 3.91 8.74
C ASP A 57 33.83 5.42 8.47
N VAL A 58 32.74 5.94 7.93
CA VAL A 58 32.52 7.38 7.66
C VAL A 58 31.27 7.86 8.38
N PRO A 59 31.16 9.17 8.63
CA PRO A 59 29.96 9.76 9.24
C PRO A 59 28.68 9.40 8.48
N VAL A 60 27.57 9.19 9.19
CA VAL A 60 26.26 8.89 8.59
C VAL A 60 25.47 10.17 8.30
N PHE A 61 24.51 10.07 7.40
CA PHE A 61 23.54 11.13 7.11
C PHE A 61 22.14 10.55 7.05
N ILE A 62 21.32 11.00 7.93
CA ILE A 62 19.95 10.54 8.10
C ILE A 62 19.10 11.18 6.99
N THR A 63 18.67 10.36 6.04
CA THR A 63 17.87 10.80 4.91
C THR A 63 16.37 10.74 5.20
N SER A 64 15.61 11.61 4.55
CA SER A 64 14.15 11.52 4.46
C SER A 64 13.71 10.15 3.89
N ASP A 65 14.43 9.63 2.89
CA ASP A 65 14.17 8.32 2.28
C ASP A 65 14.17 7.17 3.29
N ALA A 66 15.17 7.13 4.16
CA ALA A 66 15.28 6.07 5.16
C ALA A 66 14.11 6.10 6.14
N VAL A 67 13.71 7.28 6.59
CA VAL A 67 12.59 7.48 7.52
C VAL A 67 11.25 7.23 6.84
N LEU A 68 11.08 7.69 5.58
CA LEU A 68 9.89 7.44 4.78
C LEU A 68 9.70 5.95 4.48
N HIS A 69 10.79 5.20 4.20
CA HIS A 69 10.67 3.76 4.02
C HIS A 69 10.15 3.07 5.29
N ALA A 70 10.67 3.43 6.47
CA ALA A 70 10.12 2.91 7.73
C ALA A 70 8.65 3.29 7.94
N PHE A 71 8.26 4.52 7.60
CA PHE A 71 6.87 4.96 7.63
C PHE A 71 5.98 4.07 6.74
N HIS A 72 6.39 3.81 5.49
CA HIS A 72 5.61 3.00 4.55
C HIS A 72 5.45 1.55 5.02
N ILE A 73 6.51 0.96 5.56
CA ILE A 73 6.46 -0.37 6.15
C ILE A 73 5.40 -0.44 7.25
N LEU A 74 5.43 0.50 8.20
CA LEU A 74 4.45 0.56 9.29
C LEU A 74 3.05 0.84 8.79
N PHE A 75 2.92 1.71 7.78
CA PHE A 75 1.64 2.06 7.18
C PHE A 75 1.00 0.86 6.48
N GLU A 76 1.74 0.16 5.63
CA GLU A 76 1.26 -1.02 4.90
C GLU A 76 0.85 -2.14 5.86
N GLU A 77 1.65 -2.41 6.90
CA GLU A 77 1.31 -3.44 7.89
C GLU A 77 0.09 -3.04 8.74
N SER A 78 -0.03 -1.77 9.13
CA SER A 78 -1.22 -1.29 9.86
C SER A 78 -2.48 -1.40 8.99
N LEU A 79 -2.38 -1.03 7.71
CA LEU A 79 -3.48 -1.16 6.76
C LEU A 79 -3.88 -2.63 6.56
N ALA A 80 -2.91 -3.54 6.43
CA ALA A 80 -3.18 -4.97 6.32
C ALA A 80 -3.99 -5.50 7.52
N ARG A 81 -3.70 -5.02 8.73
CA ARG A 81 -4.45 -5.38 9.95
C ARG A 81 -5.87 -4.84 9.96
N VAL A 82 -6.08 -3.60 9.51
CA VAL A 82 -7.43 -3.03 9.33
C VAL A 82 -8.24 -3.86 8.34
N GLU A 83 -7.64 -4.17 7.19
CA GLU A 83 -8.33 -4.92 6.14
C GLU A 83 -8.61 -6.38 6.55
N ALA A 84 -7.73 -7.02 7.29
CA ALA A 84 -7.98 -8.34 7.87
C ALA A 84 -9.19 -8.33 8.83
N ALA A 85 -9.31 -7.30 9.68
CA ALA A 85 -10.47 -7.12 10.53
C ALA A 85 -11.76 -6.81 9.74
N ASN A 86 -11.64 -6.19 8.57
CA ASN A 86 -12.78 -5.86 7.71
C ASN A 86 -13.35 -7.07 6.98
N VAL A 87 -12.62 -8.18 6.82
CA VAL A 87 -13.13 -9.41 6.19
C VAL A 87 -14.43 -9.90 6.85
N SER A 88 -14.42 -10.07 8.17
CA SER A 88 -15.59 -10.52 8.92
C SER A 88 -16.73 -9.50 8.92
N LYS A 89 -16.40 -8.21 8.92
CA LYS A 89 -17.41 -7.13 8.85
C LYS A 89 -18.13 -7.15 7.50
N LEU A 90 -17.37 -7.30 6.39
CA LEU A 90 -17.94 -7.40 5.04
C LEU A 90 -18.80 -8.66 4.89
N GLU A 91 -18.32 -9.81 5.38
CA GLU A 91 -19.08 -11.06 5.38
C GLU A 91 -20.41 -10.92 6.13
N ALA A 92 -20.39 -10.34 7.33
CA ALA A 92 -21.58 -10.10 8.13
C ALA A 92 -22.55 -9.13 7.43
N LEU A 93 -22.05 -8.05 6.82
CA LEU A 93 -22.85 -7.09 6.07
C LEU A 93 -23.55 -7.78 4.89
N LEU A 94 -22.83 -8.48 4.05
CA LEU A 94 -23.38 -9.19 2.88
C LEU A 94 -24.41 -10.26 3.31
N SER A 95 -24.13 -11.04 4.34
CA SER A 95 -25.02 -12.09 4.82
C SER A 95 -26.34 -11.50 5.36
N ARG A 96 -26.27 -10.38 6.10
CA ARG A 96 -27.48 -9.68 6.59
C ARG A 96 -28.33 -9.14 5.43
N ILE A 97 -27.71 -8.51 4.42
CA ILE A 97 -28.42 -7.96 3.25
C ILE A 97 -29.08 -9.09 2.44
N ILE A 98 -28.32 -10.15 2.16
CA ILE A 98 -28.83 -11.33 1.42
C ILE A 98 -30.00 -11.97 2.16
N GLY A 99 -29.93 -12.07 3.48
CA GLY A 99 -31.02 -12.64 4.29
C GLY A 99 -32.32 -11.85 4.24
N LYS A 100 -32.25 -10.51 4.02
CA LYS A 100 -33.43 -9.65 3.92
C LYS A 100 -33.98 -9.50 2.50
N LEU A 101 -33.13 -9.71 1.48
CA LEU A 101 -33.47 -9.48 0.08
C LEU A 101 -34.75 -10.19 -0.40
N PRO A 102 -35.01 -11.48 -0.08
CA PRO A 102 -36.24 -12.18 -0.51
C PRO A 102 -37.53 -11.52 0.00
N ALA A 103 -37.53 -11.05 1.26
CA ALA A 103 -38.69 -10.37 1.83
C ALA A 103 -38.92 -9.01 1.11
N VAL A 104 -37.86 -8.24 0.89
CA VAL A 104 -37.94 -6.96 0.16
C VAL A 104 -38.47 -7.16 -1.27
N VAL A 105 -37.97 -8.16 -1.98
CA VAL A 105 -38.43 -8.48 -3.35
C VAL A 105 -39.92 -8.85 -3.35
N LYS A 106 -40.41 -9.60 -2.36
CA LYS A 106 -41.80 -10.01 -2.23
C LYS A 106 -42.70 -8.80 -1.96
N GLU A 107 -42.29 -7.86 -1.15
CA GLU A 107 -43.02 -6.63 -0.81
C GLU A 107 -43.02 -5.59 -1.93
N THR A 108 -42.01 -5.63 -2.81
CA THR A 108 -41.86 -4.64 -3.89
C THR A 108 -42.93 -4.82 -4.95
N LYS A 109 -43.67 -3.73 -5.26
CA LYS A 109 -44.61 -3.66 -6.35
C LYS A 109 -43.97 -2.95 -7.55
N GLY A 110 -44.48 -3.20 -8.76
CA GLY A 110 -44.00 -2.55 -9.98
C GLY A 110 -43.99 -3.45 -11.19
N VAL A 111 -43.37 -3.01 -12.27
CA VAL A 111 -43.29 -3.70 -13.57
C VAL A 111 -42.66 -5.09 -13.41
N PRO A 112 -43.37 -6.20 -13.65
CA PRO A 112 -42.96 -7.55 -13.29
C PRO A 112 -41.60 -7.95 -13.88
N ASP A 113 -41.36 -7.66 -15.16
CA ASP A 113 -40.12 -8.05 -15.84
C ASP A 113 -38.90 -7.30 -15.30
N ILE A 114 -39.05 -5.98 -15.08
CA ILE A 114 -38.01 -5.13 -14.50
C ILE A 114 -37.67 -5.62 -13.06
N ARG A 115 -38.72 -5.92 -12.27
CA ARG A 115 -38.53 -6.43 -10.90
C ARG A 115 -37.82 -7.77 -10.89
N ALA A 116 -38.18 -8.68 -11.82
CA ALA A 116 -37.53 -9.99 -11.92
C ALA A 116 -36.06 -9.87 -12.32
N ALA A 117 -35.74 -9.04 -13.30
CA ALA A 117 -34.36 -8.76 -13.73
C ALA A 117 -33.54 -8.08 -12.64
N ALA A 118 -34.10 -7.06 -11.98
CA ALA A 118 -33.48 -6.34 -10.86
C ALA A 118 -33.20 -7.25 -9.67
N SER A 119 -34.17 -8.12 -9.31
CA SER A 119 -33.99 -9.10 -8.22
C SER A 119 -32.82 -10.06 -8.51
N ARG A 120 -32.76 -10.59 -9.73
CA ARG A 120 -31.67 -11.47 -10.18
C ARG A 120 -30.34 -10.73 -10.14
N ARG A 121 -30.28 -9.48 -10.64
CA ARG A 121 -29.07 -8.65 -10.62
C ARG A 121 -28.57 -8.42 -9.19
N ALA A 122 -29.47 -8.06 -8.27
CA ALA A 122 -29.15 -7.88 -6.85
C ALA A 122 -28.62 -9.17 -6.21
N GLU A 123 -29.28 -10.30 -6.49
CA GLU A 123 -28.89 -11.60 -5.98
C GLU A 123 -27.51 -12.04 -6.50
N VAL A 124 -27.27 -11.98 -7.81
CA VAL A 124 -25.98 -12.34 -8.41
C VAL A 124 -24.88 -11.46 -7.85
N MET A 125 -25.11 -10.16 -7.75
CA MET A 125 -24.10 -9.21 -7.27
C MET A 125 -23.65 -9.52 -5.85
N LEU A 126 -24.58 -9.68 -4.92
CA LEU A 126 -24.30 -9.92 -3.50
C LEU A 126 -23.76 -11.33 -3.23
N LYS A 127 -24.36 -12.36 -3.86
CA LYS A 127 -23.94 -13.74 -3.62
C LYS A 127 -22.61 -14.08 -4.29
N THR A 128 -22.27 -13.44 -5.42
CA THR A 128 -20.91 -13.51 -5.99
C THR A 128 -19.88 -12.96 -5.02
N ALA A 129 -20.12 -11.76 -4.44
CA ALA A 129 -19.23 -11.18 -3.45
C ALA A 129 -19.04 -12.08 -2.22
N LEU A 130 -20.13 -12.64 -1.68
CA LEU A 130 -20.08 -13.54 -0.53
C LEU A 130 -19.33 -14.84 -0.86
N ARG A 131 -19.52 -15.40 -2.07
CA ARG A 131 -18.81 -16.61 -2.52
C ARG A 131 -17.31 -16.36 -2.71
N LEU A 132 -16.92 -15.20 -3.18
CA LEU A 132 -15.52 -14.79 -3.28
C LEU A 132 -14.85 -14.74 -1.90
N LEU A 133 -15.60 -14.45 -0.81
CA LEU A 133 -15.11 -14.56 0.57
C LEU A 133 -15.01 -16.03 1.06
N GLY A 134 -15.41 -17.02 0.25
CA GLY A 134 -15.40 -18.43 0.61
C GLY A 134 -16.67 -18.89 1.35
N ARG A 135 -17.76 -18.12 1.31
CA ARG A 135 -19.05 -18.45 1.95
C ARG A 135 -20.14 -18.74 0.92
N MET A 136 -21.08 -19.60 1.31
CA MET A 136 -22.19 -20.02 0.45
C MET A 136 -23.51 -19.45 1.01
N ALA A 137 -24.26 -18.75 0.19
CA ALA A 137 -25.65 -18.42 0.48
C ALA A 137 -26.58 -19.37 -0.28
N GLN A 138 -27.60 -19.89 0.40
CA GLN A 138 -28.59 -20.81 -0.17
C GLN A 138 -29.77 -20.04 -0.81
N GLY A 139 -30.64 -20.77 -1.49
CA GLY A 139 -31.94 -20.26 -1.97
C GLY A 139 -31.94 -19.62 -3.36
N SER A 140 -30.85 -19.78 -4.16
CA SER A 140 -30.86 -19.40 -5.57
C SER A 140 -31.53 -20.44 -6.46
N SER A 141 -32.13 -19.97 -7.59
CA SER A 141 -32.50 -20.88 -8.66
C SER A 141 -31.26 -21.51 -9.31
N ALA A 142 -31.41 -22.71 -9.91
CA ALA A 142 -30.31 -23.37 -10.60
C ALA A 142 -29.70 -22.50 -11.73
N ALA A 143 -30.51 -21.65 -12.37
CA ALA A 143 -30.04 -20.71 -13.39
C ALA A 143 -29.19 -19.58 -12.78
N THR A 144 -29.66 -18.95 -11.70
CA THR A 144 -28.91 -17.91 -10.98
C THR A 144 -27.60 -18.47 -10.41
N GLU A 145 -27.64 -19.68 -9.89
CA GLU A 145 -26.46 -20.35 -9.32
C GLU A 145 -25.37 -20.60 -10.38
N ARG A 146 -25.74 -20.97 -11.61
CA ARG A 146 -24.78 -21.09 -12.72
C ARG A 146 -24.13 -19.74 -13.07
N ILE A 147 -24.91 -18.65 -13.06
CA ILE A 147 -24.36 -17.31 -13.31
C ILE A 147 -23.36 -16.93 -12.23
N ILE A 148 -23.69 -17.15 -10.95
CA ILE A 148 -22.80 -16.85 -9.82
C ILE A 148 -21.50 -17.65 -9.93
N ALA A 149 -21.61 -18.96 -10.19
CA ALA A 149 -20.44 -19.84 -10.32
C ALA A 149 -19.53 -19.43 -11.49
N ALA A 150 -20.12 -19.11 -12.66
CA ALA A 150 -19.38 -18.62 -13.81
C ALA A 150 -18.68 -17.28 -13.51
N GLN A 151 -19.38 -16.37 -12.86
CA GLN A 151 -18.83 -15.04 -12.52
C GLN A 151 -17.66 -15.16 -11.52
N VAL A 152 -17.76 -16.01 -10.51
CA VAL A 152 -16.65 -16.26 -9.56
C VAL A 152 -15.42 -16.78 -10.32
N LYS A 153 -15.61 -17.76 -11.21
CA LYS A 153 -14.51 -18.33 -12.02
C LYS A 153 -13.84 -17.27 -12.89
N GLU A 154 -14.61 -16.36 -13.49
CA GLU A 154 -14.07 -15.26 -14.30
C GLU A 154 -13.28 -14.26 -13.48
N ILE A 155 -13.76 -13.90 -12.29
CA ILE A 155 -13.06 -13.00 -11.34
C ILE A 155 -11.77 -13.66 -10.85
N GLU A 156 -11.79 -14.96 -10.55
CA GLU A 156 -10.59 -15.69 -10.11
C GLU A 156 -9.56 -15.84 -11.23
N ALA A 157 -9.99 -15.95 -12.47
CA ALA A 157 -9.09 -15.96 -13.63
C ALA A 157 -8.39 -14.61 -13.86
N ALA A 158 -9.00 -13.51 -13.44
CA ALA A 158 -8.45 -12.14 -13.46
C ALA A 158 -7.83 -11.75 -14.81
N THR A 159 -8.47 -12.10 -15.94
CA THR A 159 -7.93 -11.85 -17.29
C THR A 159 -8.93 -11.26 -18.26
N GLY A 160 -8.45 -10.33 -19.10
CA GLY A 160 -9.19 -9.77 -20.22
C GLY A 160 -10.23 -8.73 -19.81
N THR A 161 -10.92 -8.22 -20.84
CA THR A 161 -11.92 -7.16 -20.71
C THR A 161 -13.18 -7.62 -21.41
N ARG A 162 -14.33 -7.69 -20.69
CA ARG A 162 -15.64 -8.09 -21.26
C ARG A 162 -16.80 -7.65 -20.39
N LYS A 163 -17.99 -7.56 -20.97
CA LYS A 163 -19.24 -7.38 -20.23
C LYS A 163 -19.97 -8.72 -20.12
N PRO A 164 -20.16 -9.29 -18.91
CA PRO A 164 -20.95 -10.51 -18.73
C PRO A 164 -22.37 -10.36 -19.25
N GLU A 165 -22.92 -11.36 -19.92
CA GLU A 165 -24.24 -11.33 -20.55
C GLU A 165 -25.38 -10.93 -19.59
N TRP A 166 -25.31 -11.37 -18.34
CA TRP A 166 -26.32 -11.05 -17.31
C TRP A 166 -26.34 -9.56 -16.90
N LEU A 167 -25.31 -8.80 -17.25
CA LEU A 167 -25.25 -7.32 -17.11
C LEU A 167 -25.84 -6.58 -18.30
N GLY A 168 -26.37 -7.30 -19.29
CA GLY A 168 -26.89 -6.75 -20.53
C GLY A 168 -25.80 -6.46 -21.58
N PRO A 169 -26.21 -6.05 -22.78
CA PRO A 169 -25.30 -5.73 -23.87
C PRO A 169 -24.37 -4.54 -23.50
N PRO A 170 -23.20 -4.41 -24.14
CA PRO A 170 -22.39 -3.20 -24.05
C PRO A 170 -23.18 -1.97 -24.57
N ASP A 171 -23.00 -0.84 -23.88
CA ASP A 171 -23.56 0.46 -24.25
C ASP A 171 -22.57 1.58 -23.91
N GLU A 172 -22.83 2.82 -24.35
CA GLU A 172 -21.93 3.96 -24.17
C GLU A 172 -21.58 4.24 -22.69
N GLY A 173 -22.54 4.04 -21.79
CA GLY A 173 -22.34 4.27 -20.36
C GLY A 173 -21.64 3.14 -19.62
N PHE A 174 -21.59 1.93 -20.21
CA PHE A 174 -20.93 0.77 -19.63
C PHE A 174 -20.54 -0.24 -20.69
N VAL A 175 -19.33 -0.16 -21.19
CA VAL A 175 -18.82 -1.02 -22.28
C VAL A 175 -18.44 -2.40 -21.79
N ALA A 176 -17.63 -2.49 -20.74
CA ALA A 176 -17.09 -3.74 -20.21
C ALA A 176 -16.53 -3.58 -18.79
N LEU A 177 -16.21 -4.70 -18.16
CA LEU A 177 -15.40 -4.79 -16.95
C LEU A 177 -13.97 -5.20 -17.33
N ASP A 178 -12.99 -4.57 -16.72
CA ASP A 178 -11.58 -4.99 -16.76
C ASP A 178 -11.34 -6.03 -15.68
N PHE A 179 -11.28 -7.32 -16.06
CA PHE A 179 -11.08 -8.41 -15.11
C PHE A 179 -9.66 -8.47 -14.55
N THR A 180 -8.68 -7.81 -15.17
CA THR A 180 -7.31 -7.75 -14.62
C THR A 180 -7.26 -7.02 -13.27
N ARG A 181 -8.26 -6.18 -12.98
CA ARG A 181 -8.42 -5.51 -11.67
C ARG A 181 -8.62 -6.49 -10.50
N TYR A 182 -9.09 -7.71 -10.75
CA TYR A 182 -9.35 -8.71 -9.70
C TYR A 182 -8.12 -9.55 -9.34
N ALA A 183 -6.97 -9.33 -9.98
CA ALA A 183 -5.71 -9.96 -9.59
C ALA A 183 -5.25 -9.38 -8.24
N PRO A 184 -5.18 -10.18 -7.15
CA PRO A 184 -4.68 -9.71 -5.87
C PRO A 184 -3.21 -9.33 -5.97
N ARG A 185 -2.84 -8.21 -5.38
CA ARG A 185 -1.49 -7.66 -5.39
C ARG A 185 -1.20 -6.88 -4.11
N GLY A 186 0.07 -6.52 -3.88
CA GLY A 186 0.48 -5.85 -2.67
C GLY A 186 0.13 -6.67 -1.41
N LEU A 187 -0.26 -5.99 -0.36
CA LEU A 187 -0.64 -6.61 0.93
C LEU A 187 -1.74 -7.67 0.79
N TYR A 188 -2.59 -7.59 -0.25
CA TYR A 188 -3.67 -8.55 -0.47
C TYR A 188 -3.21 -9.87 -1.11
N ALA A 189 -2.01 -9.93 -1.68
CA ALA A 189 -1.43 -11.17 -2.19
C ALA A 189 -0.89 -12.09 -1.08
N ARG A 190 -0.67 -11.57 0.13
CA ARG A 190 0.03 -12.24 1.24
C ARG A 190 -0.68 -13.48 1.79
N SER A 191 -2.00 -13.57 1.71
CA SER A 191 -2.75 -14.74 2.21
C SER A 191 -4.00 -15.03 1.36
N ALA A 192 -4.44 -16.30 1.38
CA ALA A 192 -5.66 -16.72 0.68
C ALA A 192 -6.92 -15.97 1.18
N VAL A 193 -6.97 -15.58 2.46
CA VAL A 193 -8.06 -14.78 3.02
C VAL A 193 -8.07 -13.39 2.42
N MET A 194 -6.92 -12.72 2.39
CA MET A 194 -6.79 -11.38 1.81
C MET A 194 -7.02 -11.37 0.30
N GLN A 195 -6.59 -12.40 -0.41
CA GLN A 195 -6.88 -12.56 -1.85
C GLN A 195 -8.37 -12.67 -2.13
N ARG A 196 -9.10 -13.45 -1.33
CA ARG A 196 -10.56 -13.57 -1.43
C ARG A 196 -11.25 -12.24 -1.11
N TYR A 197 -10.82 -11.56 -0.06
CA TYR A 197 -11.32 -10.26 0.33
C TYR A 197 -11.10 -9.23 -0.79
N PHE A 198 -9.90 -9.14 -1.34
CA PHE A 198 -9.56 -8.25 -2.45
C PHE A 198 -10.52 -8.43 -3.64
N ARG A 199 -10.72 -9.67 -4.07
CA ARG A 199 -11.64 -9.98 -5.19
C ARG A 199 -13.09 -9.57 -4.87
N SER A 200 -13.55 -9.84 -3.65
CA SER A 200 -14.90 -9.49 -3.22
C SER A 200 -15.13 -7.98 -3.20
N VAL A 201 -14.20 -7.21 -2.64
CA VAL A 201 -14.28 -5.75 -2.58
C VAL A 201 -14.17 -5.15 -3.99
N SER A 202 -13.16 -5.55 -4.77
CA SER A 202 -12.99 -5.08 -6.15
C SER A 202 -14.22 -5.38 -7.01
N TRP A 203 -14.89 -6.51 -6.80
CA TRP A 203 -16.14 -6.83 -7.45
C TRP A 203 -17.26 -5.84 -7.09
N LEU A 204 -17.44 -5.53 -5.80
CA LEU A 204 -18.45 -4.59 -5.33
C LEU A 204 -18.19 -3.14 -5.77
N GLN A 205 -16.93 -2.81 -6.07
CA GLN A 205 -16.52 -1.50 -6.59
C GLN A 205 -16.70 -1.35 -8.09
N SER A 206 -16.59 -2.45 -8.87
CA SER A 206 -16.47 -2.36 -10.33
C SER A 206 -17.80 -2.26 -11.07
N VAL A 207 -18.88 -2.84 -10.52
CA VAL A 207 -20.18 -2.91 -11.26
C VAL A 207 -21.02 -1.68 -10.94
N PRO A 208 -21.34 -0.86 -11.96
CA PRO A 208 -22.20 0.30 -11.79
C PRO A 208 -23.68 -0.10 -11.70
N PHE A 209 -24.45 0.68 -10.97
CA PHE A 209 -25.89 0.67 -10.94
C PHE A 209 -26.40 2.03 -11.43
N ARG A 210 -26.57 2.17 -12.72
CA ARG A 210 -26.93 3.44 -13.36
C ARG A 210 -28.39 3.79 -13.09
N VAL A 211 -28.64 4.99 -12.60
CA VAL A 211 -29.97 5.41 -12.15
C VAL A 211 -30.98 5.46 -13.31
N LEU A 212 -30.56 5.82 -14.52
CA LEU A 212 -31.45 5.91 -15.69
C LEU A 212 -31.69 4.57 -16.38
N VAL A 213 -31.05 3.47 -15.92
CA VAL A 213 -31.34 2.11 -16.40
C VAL A 213 -32.26 1.43 -15.40
N ALA A 214 -33.50 1.14 -15.81
CA ALA A 214 -34.57 0.72 -14.91
C ALA A 214 -34.22 -0.49 -14.02
N GLU A 215 -33.64 -1.54 -14.59
CA GLU A 215 -33.27 -2.77 -13.89
C GLU A 215 -32.14 -2.52 -12.88
N GLU A 216 -31.17 -1.68 -13.24
CA GLU A 216 -30.05 -1.32 -12.40
C GLU A 216 -30.48 -0.47 -11.21
N TYR A 217 -31.31 0.54 -11.46
CA TYR A 217 -31.87 1.41 -10.44
C TYR A 217 -32.73 0.63 -9.43
N VAL A 218 -33.65 -0.21 -9.92
CA VAL A 218 -34.49 -1.03 -9.04
C VAL A 218 -33.60 -2.02 -8.23
N ALA A 219 -32.58 -2.64 -8.83
CA ALA A 219 -31.67 -3.53 -8.13
C ALA A 219 -30.93 -2.81 -7.00
N ALA A 220 -30.41 -1.60 -7.27
CA ALA A 220 -29.77 -0.78 -6.24
C ALA A 220 -30.73 -0.46 -5.08
N ARG A 221 -31.97 -0.10 -5.39
CA ARG A 221 -33.02 0.20 -4.39
C ARG A 221 -33.41 -1.04 -3.58
N LEU A 222 -33.47 -2.22 -4.18
CA LEU A 222 -33.70 -3.49 -3.46
C LEU A 222 -32.60 -3.78 -2.47
N ILE A 223 -31.35 -3.60 -2.90
CA ILE A 223 -30.16 -3.80 -2.03
C ILE A 223 -30.17 -2.79 -0.89
N GLY A 224 -30.36 -1.50 -1.19
CA GLY A 224 -30.41 -0.44 -0.17
C GLY A 224 -31.50 -0.67 0.87
N ARG A 225 -32.72 -1.06 0.44
CA ARG A 225 -33.80 -1.41 1.36
C ARG A 225 -33.49 -2.66 2.20
N ALA A 226 -32.92 -3.69 1.58
CA ALA A 226 -32.50 -4.90 2.32
C ALA A 226 -31.41 -4.59 3.35
N ALA A 227 -30.44 -3.75 2.99
CA ALA A 227 -29.40 -3.28 3.90
C ALA A 227 -30.01 -2.49 5.06
N ARG A 228 -30.94 -1.56 4.78
CA ARG A 228 -31.65 -0.80 5.81
C ARG A 228 -32.41 -1.70 6.78
N LEU A 229 -33.19 -2.66 6.29
CA LEU A 229 -33.96 -3.60 7.11
C LEU A 229 -33.08 -4.61 7.87
N SER A 230 -31.80 -4.69 7.54
CA SER A 230 -30.82 -5.53 8.24
C SER A 230 -30.18 -4.86 9.45
N GLN A 231 -30.37 -3.54 9.63
CA GLN A 231 -29.87 -2.77 10.77
C GLN A 231 -30.79 -2.89 11.99
N PRO A 232 -30.28 -2.84 13.23
CA PRO A 232 -31.10 -2.79 14.43
C PRO A 232 -31.96 -1.52 14.46
N PRO A 233 -33.20 -1.56 14.99
CA PRO A 233 -34.11 -0.40 15.01
C PRO A 233 -33.57 0.86 15.70
N MET A 234 -32.60 0.72 16.62
CA MET A 234 -31.97 1.82 17.36
C MET A 234 -30.76 2.46 16.61
N ALA A 235 -30.33 1.88 15.49
CA ALA A 235 -29.16 2.34 14.73
C ALA A 235 -29.46 3.49 13.75
N TRP A 236 -30.59 4.19 13.90
CA TRP A 236 -31.06 5.23 12.98
C TRP A 236 -30.48 6.63 13.22
N SER A 237 -29.60 6.80 14.21
CA SER A 237 -28.89 8.05 14.38
C SER A 237 -27.74 8.17 13.36
N TYR A 238 -27.54 9.35 12.82
CA TYR A 238 -26.46 9.74 11.91
C TYR A 238 -25.04 9.31 12.32
N ALA A 239 -24.87 8.81 13.53
CA ALA A 239 -23.62 8.46 14.17
C ALA A 239 -23.18 7.00 14.00
N GLN A 240 -23.95 6.15 13.36
CA GLN A 240 -23.58 4.75 13.17
C GLN A 240 -23.45 4.39 11.69
N ARG A 241 -22.48 5.01 11.04
CA ARG A 241 -21.96 4.53 9.77
C ARG A 241 -21.38 3.12 10.00
N GLU A 242 -21.41 2.26 8.97
CA GLU A 242 -20.73 0.96 9.08
C GLU A 242 -19.23 1.24 9.35
N PRO A 243 -18.64 0.79 10.47
CA PRO A 243 -17.28 1.15 10.90
C PRO A 243 -16.21 0.81 9.86
N PHE A 244 -16.49 -0.19 9.03
CA PHE A 244 -15.70 -0.60 7.88
C PHE A 244 -15.54 0.53 6.84
N LEU A 245 -16.62 1.29 6.55
CA LEU A 245 -16.60 2.37 5.57
C LEU A 245 -16.02 3.67 6.15
N GLU A 246 -16.11 3.88 7.46
CA GLU A 246 -15.53 5.04 8.14
C GLU A 246 -14.00 4.98 8.18
N SER A 247 -13.43 3.80 8.41
CA SER A 247 -11.97 3.63 8.41
C SER A 247 -11.34 4.04 7.07
N TRP A 248 -12.00 3.74 5.95
CA TRP A 248 -11.50 4.16 4.64
C TRP A 248 -11.56 5.67 4.41
N ALA A 249 -12.57 6.34 4.94
CA ALA A 249 -12.65 7.81 4.84
C ALA A 249 -11.53 8.50 5.62
N ALA A 250 -11.21 8.01 6.82
CA ALA A 250 -10.10 8.53 7.61
C ALA A 250 -8.72 8.25 6.96
N LEU A 251 -8.57 7.12 6.29
CA LEU A 251 -7.33 6.70 5.62
C LEU A 251 -7.11 7.48 4.31
N ALA A 252 -8.08 7.43 3.39
CA ALA A 252 -7.93 7.89 2.01
C ALA A 252 -8.65 9.21 1.71
N GLY A 253 -9.68 9.55 2.48
CA GLY A 253 -10.52 10.71 2.26
C GLY A 253 -11.94 10.34 1.83
N GLU A 254 -12.73 11.37 1.51
CA GLU A 254 -14.11 11.19 1.08
C GLU A 254 -14.19 10.59 -0.32
N ARG A 255 -15.24 9.80 -0.53
CA ARG A 255 -15.53 9.16 -1.81
C ARG A 255 -16.21 10.12 -2.75
N ASP A 256 -15.94 10.01 -4.04
CA ASP A 256 -16.59 10.80 -5.09
C ASP A 256 -17.80 10.11 -5.74
N ASP A 257 -17.93 8.77 -5.63
CA ASP A 257 -19.10 8.03 -6.11
C ASP A 257 -20.22 7.96 -5.06
N HIS A 258 -21.47 7.82 -5.54
CA HIS A 258 -22.59 7.43 -4.70
C HIS A 258 -22.51 5.92 -4.38
N SER A 259 -22.53 5.59 -3.10
CA SER A 259 -22.31 4.23 -2.59
C SER A 259 -23.54 3.66 -1.87
N LEU A 260 -23.38 2.47 -1.33
CA LEU A 260 -24.38 1.85 -0.47
C LEU A 260 -24.85 2.76 0.67
N MET A 261 -23.96 3.65 1.18
CA MET A 261 -24.32 4.58 2.25
C MET A 261 -25.38 5.59 1.83
N GLU A 262 -25.29 6.12 0.61
CA GLU A 262 -26.31 7.02 0.07
C GLU A 262 -27.61 6.27 -0.18
N LEU A 263 -27.54 5.00 -0.61
CA LEU A 263 -28.72 4.14 -0.73
C LEU A 263 -29.41 3.87 0.61
N LEU A 264 -28.65 3.73 1.69
CA LEU A 264 -29.18 3.59 3.05
C LEU A 264 -29.88 4.87 3.53
N ASN A 265 -29.31 6.03 3.20
CA ASN A 265 -29.80 7.34 3.59
C ASN A 265 -30.97 7.85 2.70
N ASP A 266 -31.06 7.37 1.46
CA ASP A 266 -32.07 7.77 0.50
C ASP A 266 -33.46 7.15 0.73
N GLY A 267 -33.66 6.56 1.86
CA GLY A 267 -34.96 6.02 2.21
C GLY A 267 -36.05 7.06 2.12
N GLY A 268 -36.74 7.11 0.99
CA GLY A 268 -38.16 7.49 1.02
C GLY A 268 -38.79 6.65 2.11
N GLY A 269 -39.57 7.28 3.00
CA GLY A 269 -40.07 6.78 4.27
C GLY A 269 -40.45 5.28 4.33
N ASP A 270 -40.98 4.80 5.42
CA ASP A 270 -41.41 3.39 5.63
C ASP A 270 -42.36 2.84 4.55
N GLU A 271 -42.67 3.65 3.51
CA GLU A 271 -43.42 3.25 2.32
C GLU A 271 -42.60 2.25 1.49
N GLY A 272 -43.22 1.10 1.22
CA GLY A 272 -42.64 0.02 0.43
C GLY A 272 -42.11 0.49 -0.91
N LEU A 273 -41.08 -0.15 -1.46
CA LEU A 273 -40.60 0.12 -2.82
C LEU A 273 -41.73 -0.25 -3.80
N SER A 274 -42.41 0.76 -4.35
CA SER A 274 -43.55 0.58 -5.24
C SER A 274 -43.46 1.56 -6.40
N PHE A 275 -43.67 1.04 -7.59
CA PHE A 275 -43.83 1.81 -8.82
C PHE A 275 -45.14 1.32 -9.51
N ASP A 276 -46.10 2.19 -9.67
CA ASP A 276 -47.39 1.80 -10.20
C ASP A 276 -47.28 1.32 -11.65
N ASP A 277 -46.44 1.96 -12.44
CA ASP A 277 -46.10 1.57 -13.81
C ASP A 277 -44.68 2.01 -14.23
N ALA A 278 -44.37 1.83 -15.52
CA ALA A 278 -43.08 2.21 -16.09
C ALA A 278 -42.85 3.74 -16.12
N ALA A 279 -43.91 4.53 -16.21
CA ALA A 279 -43.81 5.98 -16.22
C ALA A 279 -43.50 6.55 -14.84
N ASP A 280 -44.11 5.98 -13.79
CA ASP A 280 -43.81 6.31 -12.39
C ASP A 280 -42.33 5.94 -12.02
N LEU A 281 -41.90 4.75 -12.43
CA LEU A 281 -40.50 4.34 -12.29
C LEU A 281 -39.57 5.34 -12.97
N ARG A 282 -39.87 5.75 -14.22
CA ARG A 282 -39.02 6.70 -14.96
C ARG A 282 -38.98 8.07 -14.29
N LYS A 283 -40.08 8.57 -13.78
CA LYS A 283 -40.17 9.83 -13.03
C LYS A 283 -39.29 9.75 -11.75
N SER A 284 -39.34 8.62 -11.05
CA SER A 284 -38.46 8.37 -9.86
C SER A 284 -36.97 8.37 -10.25
N GLN A 285 -36.62 7.75 -11.38
CA GLN A 285 -35.24 7.73 -11.90
C GLN A 285 -34.74 9.14 -12.25
N GLU A 286 -35.54 9.92 -12.99
CA GLU A 286 -35.20 11.28 -13.41
C GLU A 286 -35.01 12.21 -12.20
N HIS A 287 -35.94 12.16 -11.24
CA HIS A 287 -35.85 12.93 -10.01
C HIS A 287 -34.57 12.55 -9.21
N ARG A 288 -34.27 11.26 -9.12
CA ARG A 288 -33.07 10.79 -8.40
C ARG A 288 -31.79 11.18 -9.11
N ALA A 289 -31.72 11.04 -10.43
CA ALA A 289 -30.59 11.43 -11.25
C ALA A 289 -30.27 12.91 -11.10
N GLU A 290 -31.30 13.76 -11.10
CA GLU A 290 -31.13 15.21 -10.91
C GLU A 290 -30.60 15.53 -9.50
N LYS A 291 -31.14 14.91 -8.46
CA LYS A 291 -30.66 15.08 -7.10
C LYS A 291 -29.19 14.68 -6.95
N MET A 292 -28.77 13.57 -7.58
CA MET A 292 -27.37 13.11 -7.54
C MET A 292 -26.44 14.09 -8.24
N ARG A 293 -26.81 14.64 -9.41
CA ARG A 293 -26.02 15.68 -10.11
C ARG A 293 -25.80 16.93 -9.26
N GLN A 294 -26.79 17.29 -8.43
CA GLN A 294 -26.69 18.44 -7.52
C GLN A 294 -25.85 18.16 -6.27
N GLN A 295 -25.75 16.91 -5.84
CA GLN A 295 -25.04 16.55 -4.60
C GLN A 295 -23.55 16.31 -4.80
N ARG A 296 -23.18 15.49 -5.79
CA ARG A 296 -21.79 15.07 -6.03
C ARG A 296 -21.63 14.58 -7.47
N GLN A 297 -20.49 14.87 -8.07
CA GLN A 297 -20.08 14.31 -9.35
C GLN A 297 -18.85 13.43 -9.17
N THR A 298 -18.80 12.30 -9.89
CA THR A 298 -17.64 11.42 -9.92
C THR A 298 -16.45 12.16 -10.53
N GLU A 299 -15.38 12.35 -9.77
CA GLU A 299 -14.19 13.09 -10.20
C GLU A 299 -13.24 12.22 -11.03
N VAL A 300 -13.10 10.94 -10.67
CA VAL A 300 -12.23 9.99 -11.39
C VAL A 300 -13.08 8.89 -12.00
N ASN A 301 -13.09 8.81 -13.33
CA ASN A 301 -13.78 7.76 -14.05
C ASN A 301 -12.93 6.50 -14.15
N ASP A 302 -13.33 5.44 -13.45
CA ASP A 302 -12.72 4.13 -13.45
C ASP A 302 -13.54 3.04 -14.16
N THR A 303 -14.64 3.42 -14.84
CA THR A 303 -15.46 2.54 -15.67
C THR A 303 -15.09 2.68 -17.14
N LEU A 304 -15.04 1.57 -17.87
CA LEU A 304 -14.85 1.59 -19.32
C LEU A 304 -16.15 2.09 -20.01
N ARG A 305 -16.08 3.28 -20.58
CA ARG A 305 -17.15 3.96 -21.31
C ARG A 305 -16.72 4.24 -22.76
N TYR A 306 -17.69 4.44 -23.65
CA TYR A 306 -17.41 4.73 -25.06
C TYR A 306 -17.94 6.12 -25.45
N PRO A 307 -17.21 6.91 -26.27
CA PRO A 307 -15.81 6.64 -26.68
C PRO A 307 -14.83 6.84 -25.53
N PRO A 308 -13.76 6.06 -25.47
CA PRO A 308 -12.75 6.21 -24.43
C PRO A 308 -12.13 7.61 -24.50
N GLY A 309 -12.01 8.27 -23.35
CA GLY A 309 -11.28 9.54 -23.25
C GLY A 309 -11.97 10.78 -23.82
N HIS A 310 -13.30 10.75 -24.08
CA HIS A 310 -14.00 11.97 -24.46
C HIS A 310 -14.14 12.90 -23.25
N PRO A 311 -13.61 14.14 -23.29
CA PRO A 311 -13.54 15.04 -22.13
C PRO A 311 -14.92 15.49 -21.62
N ASP A 312 -15.97 15.42 -22.48
CA ASP A 312 -17.31 15.88 -22.16
C ASP A 312 -18.23 14.76 -21.60
N ILE A 313 -17.73 13.52 -21.46
CA ILE A 313 -18.54 12.45 -20.87
C ILE A 313 -18.42 12.52 -19.36
N THR A 314 -19.32 13.27 -18.74
CA THR A 314 -19.61 13.17 -17.31
C THR A 314 -20.15 11.76 -17.01
N ALA A 315 -19.64 11.13 -15.95
CA ALA A 315 -20.17 9.86 -15.50
C ALA A 315 -21.69 9.99 -15.28
N PRO A 316 -22.52 9.05 -15.82
CA PRO A 316 -23.94 9.09 -15.56
C PRO A 316 -24.18 8.92 -14.05
N PRO A 317 -25.30 9.46 -13.51
CA PRO A 317 -25.66 9.21 -12.12
C PRO A 317 -25.78 7.70 -11.87
N GLU A 318 -24.90 7.17 -11.02
CA GLU A 318 -24.84 5.74 -10.74
C GLU A 318 -24.44 5.49 -9.28
N TYR A 319 -24.79 4.31 -8.77
CA TYR A 319 -24.32 3.81 -7.48
C TYR A 319 -23.27 2.74 -7.66
N ARG A 320 -22.40 2.63 -6.66
CA ARG A 320 -21.53 1.49 -6.43
C ARG A 320 -21.88 0.86 -5.08
N LEU A 321 -21.81 -0.45 -4.95
CA LEU A 321 -22.05 -1.07 -3.62
C LEU A 321 -20.97 -0.70 -2.64
N LEU A 322 -19.73 -0.70 -3.07
CA LEU A 322 -18.61 -0.05 -2.40
C LEU A 322 -18.00 0.98 -3.35
N SER A 323 -17.51 2.08 -2.83
CA SER A 323 -16.86 3.13 -3.60
C SER A 323 -15.37 3.20 -3.24
N ALA A 324 -14.50 3.27 -4.24
CA ALA A 324 -13.11 3.69 -4.07
C ALA A 324 -13.03 5.21 -3.97
N VAL A 325 -11.89 5.72 -3.50
CA VAL A 325 -11.65 7.15 -3.29
C VAL A 325 -10.90 7.76 -4.48
N ALA A 326 -11.34 8.91 -4.95
CA ALA A 326 -10.58 9.72 -5.91
C ALA A 326 -9.49 10.49 -5.14
N LEU A 327 -8.28 9.95 -5.12
CA LEU A 327 -7.13 10.62 -4.51
C LEU A 327 -6.76 11.89 -5.30
N PRO A 328 -6.26 12.97 -4.64
CA PRO A 328 -5.97 14.23 -5.32
C PRO A 328 -5.01 14.10 -6.52
N ASP A 329 -3.99 13.28 -6.41
CA ASP A 329 -3.07 12.99 -7.52
C ASP A 329 -3.75 12.22 -8.66
N ALA A 330 -4.70 11.32 -8.37
CA ALA A 330 -5.49 10.64 -9.39
C ALA A 330 -6.41 11.60 -10.15
N VAL A 331 -7.02 12.55 -9.45
CA VAL A 331 -7.82 13.63 -10.06
C VAL A 331 -6.95 14.51 -10.95
N MET A 332 -5.78 14.94 -10.45
CA MET A 332 -4.82 15.71 -11.24
C MET A 332 -4.43 14.98 -12.50
N MET A 333 -4.05 13.70 -12.40
CA MET A 333 -3.64 12.89 -13.53
C MET A 333 -4.75 12.69 -14.56
N GLN A 334 -6.00 12.53 -14.14
CA GLN A 334 -7.11 12.51 -15.08
C GLN A 334 -7.23 13.84 -15.82
N ARG A 335 -7.10 14.99 -15.12
CA ARG A 335 -7.14 16.32 -15.72
C ARG A 335 -6.00 16.55 -16.71
N THR A 336 -4.81 16.05 -16.43
CA THR A 336 -3.63 16.20 -17.30
C THR A 336 -3.57 15.17 -18.44
N SER A 337 -4.31 14.07 -18.34
CA SER A 337 -4.42 13.07 -19.42
C SER A 337 -5.43 13.42 -20.50
N LEU A 338 -6.41 14.30 -20.22
CA LEU A 338 -7.50 14.70 -21.09
C LEU A 338 -7.34 16.18 -21.50
N LEU A 339 -6.59 16.44 -22.56
CA LEU A 339 -6.31 17.81 -23.01
C LEU A 339 -7.44 18.34 -23.91
N PRO A 340 -7.94 19.58 -23.67
CA PRO A 340 -8.97 20.20 -24.51
C PRO A 340 -8.49 20.39 -25.96
N GLY A 341 -9.33 20.01 -26.93
CA GLY A 341 -9.12 20.33 -28.33
C GLY A 341 -8.13 19.45 -29.09
N ASN A 342 -7.58 18.41 -28.49
CA ASN A 342 -6.67 17.50 -29.18
C ASN A 342 -7.19 16.06 -29.24
N SER A 343 -6.93 15.39 -30.32
CA SER A 343 -7.42 14.08 -30.70
C SER A 343 -6.65 12.93 -30.04
N GLY A 344 -6.29 13.02 -28.73
CA GLY A 344 -5.60 11.93 -28.09
C GLY A 344 -5.53 12.04 -26.58
N GLN A 345 -5.74 10.91 -25.92
CA GLN A 345 -5.44 10.73 -24.51
C GLN A 345 -3.92 10.59 -24.37
N ARG A 346 -3.28 11.40 -23.51
CA ARG A 346 -1.85 11.26 -23.16
C ARG A 346 -1.70 10.48 -21.85
N TYR A 347 -0.56 9.81 -21.70
CA TYR A 347 -0.15 9.33 -20.39
C TYR A 347 0.43 10.52 -19.60
N PRO A 348 -0.07 10.76 -18.37
CA PRO A 348 0.52 11.76 -17.48
C PRO A 348 2.01 11.49 -17.23
N ASP A 349 2.79 12.53 -16.99
CA ASP A 349 4.17 12.40 -16.54
C ASP A 349 4.23 12.43 -15.02
N PRO A 350 5.10 11.63 -14.41
CA PRO A 350 5.32 11.60 -12.96
C PRO A 350 5.69 12.90 -12.33
N LEU A 351 6.54 13.61 -13.02
CA LEU A 351 6.97 14.91 -12.54
C LEU A 351 5.79 15.87 -12.34
N GLU A 352 4.62 15.59 -12.93
CA GLU A 352 3.40 16.38 -12.71
C GLU A 352 2.96 16.33 -11.24
N VAL A 353 3.14 15.18 -10.55
CA VAL A 353 2.85 15.07 -9.11
C VAL A 353 3.83 15.92 -8.31
N ALA A 354 5.14 15.78 -8.57
CA ALA A 354 6.15 16.57 -7.88
C ALA A 354 5.99 18.09 -8.17
N ALA A 355 5.68 18.46 -9.41
CA ALA A 355 5.40 19.85 -9.79
C ALA A 355 4.15 20.39 -9.07
N GLY A 356 3.07 19.58 -8.99
CA GLY A 356 1.86 19.92 -8.27
C GLY A 356 2.05 20.04 -6.75
N LEU A 357 3.06 19.38 -6.19
CA LEU A 357 3.46 19.52 -4.79
C LEU A 357 4.42 20.69 -4.54
N GLY A 358 4.85 21.40 -5.60
CA GLY A 358 5.65 22.62 -5.47
C GLY A 358 7.07 22.56 -6.05
N SER A 359 7.49 21.43 -6.65
CA SER A 359 8.82 21.30 -7.24
C SER A 359 8.98 22.19 -8.47
N THR A 360 9.80 23.25 -8.35
CA THR A 360 10.18 24.11 -9.49
C THR A 360 10.99 23.33 -10.52
N PHE A 361 11.88 22.46 -10.08
CA PHE A 361 12.66 21.57 -10.97
C PHE A 361 11.75 20.70 -11.84
N ALA A 362 10.72 20.06 -11.23
CA ALA A 362 9.80 19.22 -11.96
C ALA A 362 8.96 20.03 -12.97
N ALA A 363 8.46 21.20 -12.54
CA ALA A 363 7.70 22.10 -13.42
C ALA A 363 8.54 22.59 -14.62
N ASP A 364 9.79 23.02 -14.39
CA ASP A 364 10.70 23.47 -15.45
C ASP A 364 11.10 22.33 -16.39
N SER A 365 11.31 21.13 -15.85
CA SER A 365 11.62 19.92 -16.65
C SER A 365 10.45 19.55 -17.56
N LEU A 366 9.23 19.57 -17.07
CA LEU A 366 8.00 19.34 -17.83
C LEU A 366 7.82 20.38 -18.94
N LYS A 367 7.98 21.67 -18.59
CA LYS A 367 7.88 22.76 -19.54
C LYS A 367 8.93 22.69 -20.64
N ALA A 368 10.12 22.18 -20.34
CA ALA A 368 11.18 21.98 -21.33
C ALA A 368 10.97 20.75 -22.21
N SER A 369 10.31 19.71 -21.72
CA SER A 369 10.12 18.43 -22.41
C SER A 369 8.83 18.35 -23.21
N LEU A 370 7.78 19.06 -22.81
CA LEU A 370 6.47 19.05 -23.48
C LEU A 370 6.36 20.15 -24.53
N PRO A 371 5.65 19.92 -25.66
CA PRO A 371 5.24 20.99 -26.56
C PRO A 371 4.46 22.09 -25.81
N ALA A 372 4.62 23.34 -26.21
CA ALA A 372 4.08 24.48 -25.47
C ALA A 372 2.54 24.44 -25.33
N ASP A 373 1.83 23.96 -26.34
CA ASP A 373 0.37 23.75 -26.33
C ASP A 373 -0.05 22.62 -25.41
N VAL A 374 0.73 21.54 -25.34
CA VAL A 374 0.52 20.44 -24.39
C VAL A 374 0.74 20.91 -22.95
N TRP A 375 1.83 21.64 -22.68
CA TRP A 375 2.06 22.22 -21.35
C TRP A 375 0.94 23.17 -20.93
N ALA A 376 0.44 24.02 -21.83
CA ALA A 376 -0.67 24.92 -21.54
C ALA A 376 -1.95 24.15 -21.12
N GLY A 377 -2.14 22.93 -21.61
CA GLY A 377 -3.24 22.05 -21.20
C GLY A 377 -2.97 21.31 -19.88
N VAL A 378 -1.72 20.98 -19.58
CA VAL A 378 -1.29 20.24 -18.37
C VAL A 378 -1.21 21.16 -17.15
N ALA A 379 -0.67 22.37 -17.30
CA ALA A 379 -0.41 23.30 -16.21
C ALA A 379 -1.60 23.55 -15.27
N PRO A 380 -2.85 23.74 -15.74
CA PRO A 380 -3.99 23.93 -14.85
C PRO A 380 -4.30 22.72 -13.94
N GLY A 381 -4.04 21.49 -14.42
CA GLY A 381 -4.18 20.28 -13.61
C GLY A 381 -3.11 20.19 -12.51
N VAL A 382 -1.88 20.51 -12.85
CA VAL A 382 -0.73 20.60 -11.90
C VAL A 382 -1.00 21.67 -10.83
N GLU A 383 -1.40 22.88 -11.24
CA GLU A 383 -1.73 23.97 -10.34
C GLU A 383 -2.90 23.63 -9.40
N TRP A 384 -3.88 22.87 -9.90
CA TRP A 384 -5.02 22.42 -9.09
C TRP A 384 -4.57 21.55 -7.91
N LEU A 385 -3.59 20.65 -8.09
CA LEU A 385 -3.07 19.82 -7.00
C LEU A 385 -2.37 20.69 -5.93
N GLY A 386 -1.67 21.74 -6.33
CA GLY A 386 -0.97 22.66 -5.42
C GLY A 386 -1.90 23.63 -4.67
N ALA A 387 -2.97 24.08 -5.32
CA ALA A 387 -3.86 25.12 -4.80
C ALA A 387 -4.97 24.58 -3.88
N GLY A 388 -5.20 23.27 -3.87
CA GLY A 388 -6.35 22.67 -3.19
C GLY A 388 -6.17 22.57 -1.68
N ALA A 389 -7.10 23.11 -0.88
CA ALA A 389 -7.27 22.72 0.52
C ALA A 389 -7.73 21.26 0.57
N ARG A 390 -6.85 20.38 1.03
CA ARG A 390 -7.13 18.95 1.10
C ARG A 390 -7.96 18.65 2.35
N GLY A 391 -9.00 17.82 2.20
CA GLY A 391 -9.81 17.36 3.33
C GLY A 391 -8.99 16.51 4.32
N PRO A 392 -9.53 16.27 5.52
CA PRO A 392 -8.82 15.50 6.56
C PRO A 392 -8.74 14.01 6.18
N SER A 393 -7.54 13.53 5.86
CA SER A 393 -7.23 12.09 5.72
C SER A 393 -5.73 11.87 5.91
N LEU A 394 -5.31 10.63 6.21
CA LEU A 394 -3.89 10.30 6.31
C LEU A 394 -3.17 10.48 4.97
N TYR A 395 -3.83 10.18 3.85
CA TYR A 395 -3.26 10.37 2.53
C TYR A 395 -2.98 11.85 2.24
N ASN A 396 -3.91 12.74 2.56
CA ASN A 396 -3.74 14.16 2.35
C ASN A 396 -2.65 14.77 3.25
N ALA A 397 -2.61 14.37 4.53
CA ALA A 397 -1.56 14.78 5.46
C ALA A 397 -0.17 14.29 5.00
N TRP A 398 -0.10 13.10 4.40
CA TRP A 398 1.12 12.60 3.79
C TRP A 398 1.52 13.43 2.55
N LEU A 399 0.59 13.80 1.66
CA LEU A 399 0.88 14.71 0.53
C LEU A 399 1.46 16.05 1.01
N ASP A 400 0.95 16.58 2.13
CA ASP A 400 1.46 17.82 2.72
C ASP A 400 2.89 17.67 3.25
N CYS A 401 3.25 16.48 3.80
CA CYS A 401 4.65 16.17 4.14
C CYS A 401 5.55 16.12 2.90
N MET A 402 5.05 15.52 1.80
CA MET A 402 5.83 15.40 0.57
C MET A 402 6.10 16.77 -0.07
N GLY A 403 5.16 17.70 0.04
CA GLY A 403 5.33 19.07 -0.43
C GLY A 403 6.52 19.78 0.22
N GLU A 404 6.80 19.54 1.50
CA GLU A 404 7.95 20.15 2.18
C GLU A 404 9.30 19.76 1.57
N LEU A 405 9.45 18.51 1.13
CA LEU A 405 10.70 18.04 0.52
C LEU A 405 11.06 18.70 -0.82
N VAL A 406 10.09 19.31 -1.49
CA VAL A 406 10.28 19.99 -2.78
C VAL A 406 10.14 21.49 -2.70
N ASN A 407 9.86 22.04 -1.53
CA ASN A 407 9.87 23.47 -1.26
C ASN A 407 11.31 24.03 -1.29
N ALA A 408 11.42 25.35 -1.40
CA ALA A 408 12.72 26.03 -1.30
C ALA A 408 13.34 25.80 0.10
N PRO A 409 14.63 25.41 0.18
CA PRO A 409 15.28 25.19 1.46
C PRO A 409 15.36 26.49 2.29
N GLU A 410 15.48 26.36 3.61
CA GLU A 410 15.64 27.51 4.53
C GLU A 410 16.84 28.41 4.11
N PRO A 411 16.80 29.73 4.39
CA PRO A 411 17.84 30.66 3.94
C PRO A 411 19.26 30.35 4.44
N ASP A 412 19.39 29.73 5.61
CA ASP A 412 20.66 29.32 6.22
C ASP A 412 21.06 27.86 5.90
N ALA A 413 20.29 27.18 5.05
CA ALA A 413 20.63 25.84 4.57
C ALA A 413 21.89 25.86 3.71
N PRO A 414 22.72 24.78 3.72
CA PRO A 414 23.88 24.63 2.85
C PRO A 414 23.56 24.85 1.38
N ASP A 415 24.47 25.50 0.62
CA ASP A 415 24.21 25.91 -0.76
C ASP A 415 23.92 24.74 -1.73
N PHE A 416 24.49 23.56 -1.51
CA PHE A 416 24.25 22.40 -2.36
C PHE A 416 22.77 21.98 -2.39
N LEU A 417 21.98 22.30 -1.34
CA LEU A 417 20.54 22.03 -1.32
C LEU A 417 19.74 22.86 -2.32
N ARG A 418 20.29 23.99 -2.77
CA ARG A 418 19.71 24.83 -3.83
C ARG A 418 20.12 24.38 -5.22
N GLY A 419 21.10 23.46 -5.29
CA GLY A 419 21.60 22.92 -6.53
C GLY A 419 20.59 22.00 -7.24
N GLU A 420 20.69 21.94 -8.57
CA GLU A 420 19.81 21.10 -9.39
C GLU A 420 19.92 19.60 -9.00
N ALA A 421 21.10 19.13 -8.61
CA ALA A 421 21.31 17.76 -8.14
C ALA A 421 20.45 17.43 -6.92
N TRP A 422 20.35 18.36 -5.97
CA TRP A 422 19.48 18.18 -4.79
C TRP A 422 18.00 18.26 -5.15
N GLN A 423 17.59 19.16 -6.03
CA GLN A 423 16.20 19.22 -6.49
C GLN A 423 15.79 17.95 -7.20
N ARG A 424 16.67 17.34 -7.99
CA ARG A 424 16.48 16.01 -8.60
C ARG A 424 16.32 14.94 -7.54
N LYS A 425 17.16 14.97 -6.49
CA LYS A 425 17.06 14.11 -5.31
C LYS A 425 15.68 14.24 -4.67
N SER A 426 15.26 15.42 -4.29
CA SER A 426 13.99 15.65 -3.60
C SER A 426 12.79 15.17 -4.42
N CYS A 427 12.78 15.43 -5.73
CA CYS A 427 11.74 14.87 -6.62
C CYS A 427 11.71 13.34 -6.56
N GLN A 428 12.86 12.70 -6.57
CA GLN A 428 12.95 11.27 -6.49
C GLN A 428 12.41 10.73 -5.14
N THR A 429 12.82 11.26 -4.01
CA THR A 429 12.30 10.88 -2.69
C THR A 429 10.78 10.97 -2.65
N VAL A 430 10.22 12.12 -3.04
CA VAL A 430 8.76 12.35 -3.04
C VAL A 430 8.04 11.29 -3.86
N LEU A 431 8.51 11.03 -5.06
CA LEU A 431 7.80 10.13 -5.94
C LEU A 431 8.06 8.63 -5.61
N ALA A 432 9.23 8.24 -5.07
CA ALA A 432 9.43 6.89 -4.52
C ALA A 432 8.47 6.63 -3.34
N SER A 433 8.34 7.59 -2.42
CA SER A 433 7.36 7.55 -1.35
C SER A 433 5.93 7.46 -1.90
N TRP A 434 5.62 8.22 -2.96
CA TRP A 434 4.31 8.16 -3.62
C TRP A 434 4.01 6.79 -4.24
N ALA A 435 4.98 6.14 -4.88
CA ALA A 435 4.80 4.78 -5.39
C ALA A 435 4.45 3.80 -4.26
N GLN A 436 5.13 3.89 -3.11
CA GLN A 436 4.85 3.06 -1.94
C GLN A 436 3.46 3.35 -1.34
N MET A 437 3.05 4.61 -1.24
CA MET A 437 1.70 4.95 -0.76
C MET A 437 0.61 4.48 -1.73
N ARG A 438 0.80 4.65 -3.04
CA ARG A 438 -0.14 4.12 -4.05
C ARG A 438 -0.24 2.59 -4.00
N HIS A 439 0.87 1.91 -3.75
CA HIS A 439 0.88 0.47 -3.52
C HIS A 439 0.04 0.07 -2.29
N ALA A 440 0.16 0.78 -1.18
CA ALA A 440 -0.64 0.52 0.02
C ALA A 440 -2.15 0.73 -0.23
N PHE A 441 -2.53 1.78 -0.96
CA PHE A 441 -3.93 2.14 -1.24
C PHE A 441 -4.54 1.46 -2.49
N ILE A 442 -3.99 0.34 -2.95
CA ILE A 442 -4.37 -0.31 -4.21
C ILE A 442 -5.85 -0.75 -4.29
N LEU A 443 -6.51 -0.95 -3.16
CA LEU A 443 -7.92 -1.32 -3.07
C LEU A 443 -8.82 -0.13 -2.75
N GLN A 444 -8.34 0.83 -1.95
CA GLN A 444 -9.11 1.97 -1.48
C GLN A 444 -9.14 3.12 -2.50
N ALA A 445 -8.15 3.20 -3.38
CA ALA A 445 -7.94 4.33 -4.29
C ALA A 445 -8.24 4.01 -5.75
N LYS A 446 -8.81 4.99 -6.45
CA LYS A 446 -8.86 5.01 -7.91
C LYS A 446 -7.48 5.27 -8.48
N THR A 447 -7.14 4.67 -9.63
CA THR A 447 -5.77 4.61 -10.13
C THR A 447 -5.47 5.64 -11.21
N HIS A 448 -4.46 6.48 -10.96
CA HIS A 448 -3.64 7.23 -11.93
C HIS A 448 -2.24 7.45 -11.34
N GLN A 449 -1.14 7.80 -12.02
CA GLN A 449 0.24 7.42 -11.68
C GLN A 449 1.36 8.45 -11.51
N PHE A 450 2.60 8.24 -10.76
CA PHE A 450 4.07 8.37 -10.99
C PHE A 450 5.04 8.93 -9.90
N PHE A 451 6.40 9.15 -9.75
CA PHE A 451 7.77 8.88 -9.33
C PHE A 451 8.77 9.93 -8.69
N ALA A 452 10.05 9.88 -8.06
CA ALA A 452 11.36 9.50 -7.49
C ALA A 452 12.43 10.40 -6.76
N GLY A 453 13.65 10.29 -6.10
CA GLY A 453 14.73 10.33 -5.21
C GLY A 453 15.94 11.10 -4.73
N LEU A 454 16.81 11.31 -3.68
CA LEU A 454 18.05 11.06 -2.88
C LEU A 454 18.94 12.15 -2.26
N THR A 455 19.78 12.19 -1.10
CA THR A 455 21.02 11.81 -0.40
C THR A 455 21.75 12.70 0.63
N GLU A 456 22.69 12.62 1.66
CA GLU A 456 23.69 12.30 2.62
C GLU A 456 24.55 13.19 3.60
N LEU A 457 25.40 13.11 4.72
CA LEU A 457 26.31 12.66 5.79
C LEU A 457 27.06 13.68 6.75
N PRO A 458 27.50 13.73 8.18
CA PRO A 458 28.53 13.42 9.15
C PRO A 458 28.27 13.59 10.68
N PRO A 459 28.67 12.97 11.74
CA PRO A 459 28.65 11.67 12.32
C PRO A 459 27.42 10.98 12.08
N GLY A 460 26.72 11.76 11.72
CA GLY A 460 26.06 12.19 10.60
C GLY A 460 25.41 13.58 10.69
N PHE A 461 24.83 13.94 9.61
CA PHE A 461 23.92 15.03 9.47
C PHE A 461 22.51 14.45 9.29
N VAL A 462 21.56 15.22 9.64
CA VAL A 462 20.17 14.98 9.27
C VAL A 462 19.91 15.79 8.01
N GLU A 463 19.15 15.27 7.07
CA GLU A 463 18.67 16.03 5.93
C GLU A 463 18.11 17.35 6.45
N PRO A 464 18.59 18.51 5.98
CA PRO A 464 18.32 19.77 6.66
C PRO A 464 16.96 20.35 6.27
N ASP A 465 15.94 19.56 6.52
CA ASP A 465 14.53 19.89 6.38
C ASP A 465 13.78 19.58 7.69
N PRO A 466 13.90 20.44 8.71
CA PRO A 466 13.25 20.18 10.00
C PRO A 466 11.72 20.19 9.91
N GLU A 467 11.16 20.93 8.97
CA GLU A 467 9.71 20.99 8.80
C GLU A 467 9.13 19.71 8.24
N PHE A 468 9.83 19.06 7.31
CA PHE A 468 9.49 17.72 6.86
C PHE A 468 9.44 16.73 8.05
N PHE A 469 10.49 16.67 8.87
CA PHE A 469 10.52 15.74 10.01
C PHE A 469 9.44 16.08 11.05
N ARG A 470 9.11 17.34 11.24
CA ARG A 470 7.99 17.76 12.10
C ARG A 470 6.67 17.21 11.58
N LYS A 471 6.36 17.45 10.30
CA LYS A 471 5.11 17.00 9.67
C LYS A 471 5.02 15.48 9.64
N LEU A 472 6.11 14.77 9.32
CA LEU A 472 6.12 13.32 9.33
C LEU A 472 5.92 12.76 10.74
N GLY A 473 6.49 13.37 11.78
CA GLY A 473 6.25 12.98 13.18
C GLY A 473 4.79 13.19 13.61
N GLU A 474 4.16 14.28 13.18
CA GLU A 474 2.73 14.52 13.40
C GLU A 474 1.87 13.52 12.62
N LEU A 475 2.23 13.22 11.38
CA LEU A 475 1.56 12.19 10.57
C LEU A 475 1.68 10.80 11.23
N CYS A 476 2.84 10.42 11.76
CA CYS A 476 2.99 9.17 12.52
C CYS A 476 2.02 9.11 13.72
N THR A 477 1.83 10.23 14.42
CA THR A 477 0.88 10.32 15.54
C THR A 477 -0.57 10.22 15.06
N GLN A 478 -0.91 10.84 13.93
CA GLN A 478 -2.23 10.70 13.29
C GLN A 478 -2.47 9.27 12.83
N CYS A 479 -1.47 8.63 12.21
CA CYS A 479 -1.54 7.21 11.84
C CYS A 479 -1.81 6.34 13.05
N LEU A 480 -1.09 6.55 14.15
CA LEU A 480 -1.33 5.81 15.40
C LEU A 480 -2.78 5.93 15.87
N ALA A 481 -3.36 7.12 15.86
CA ALA A 481 -4.75 7.35 16.26
C ALA A 481 -5.72 6.68 15.29
N VAL A 482 -5.63 6.94 13.99
CA VAL A 482 -6.55 6.42 12.97
C VAL A 482 -6.50 4.89 12.91
N PHE A 483 -5.31 4.30 12.93
CA PHE A 483 -5.17 2.83 12.91
C PHE A 483 -5.62 2.18 14.22
N SER A 484 -5.45 2.86 15.37
CA SER A 484 -6.02 2.43 16.64
C SER A 484 -7.55 2.37 16.59
N ASP A 485 -8.18 3.46 16.13
CA ASP A 485 -9.64 3.56 16.01
C ASP A 485 -10.18 2.53 14.99
N ALA A 486 -9.43 2.28 13.92
CA ALA A 486 -9.75 1.26 12.93
C ALA A 486 -9.53 -0.19 13.43
N GLY A 487 -8.92 -0.38 14.60
CA GLY A 487 -8.68 -1.69 15.21
C GLY A 487 -7.42 -2.41 14.73
N ALA A 488 -6.47 -1.71 14.07
CA ALA A 488 -5.24 -2.30 13.56
C ALA A 488 -4.32 -2.84 14.67
N PHE A 489 -4.38 -2.27 15.85
CA PHE A 489 -3.51 -2.62 16.99
C PHE A 489 -4.18 -3.55 18.00
N ASN A 490 -5.32 -4.10 17.65
CA ASN A 490 -5.97 -5.14 18.42
C ASN A 490 -5.34 -6.52 18.12
N ASP A 491 -4.03 -6.63 18.31
CA ASP A 491 -3.28 -7.89 18.11
C ASP A 491 -3.83 -9.04 18.96
N ASN A 492 -4.51 -8.72 20.03
CA ASN A 492 -5.14 -9.65 20.97
C ASN A 492 -6.62 -9.90 20.70
N THR A 493 -7.19 -9.41 19.59
CA THR A 493 -8.57 -9.77 19.20
C THR A 493 -8.62 -11.17 18.60
N GLU A 494 -9.78 -11.81 18.68
CA GLU A 494 -10.05 -13.12 18.06
C GLU A 494 -9.70 -13.09 16.56
N ALA A 495 -10.10 -12.05 15.84
CA ALA A 495 -9.83 -11.91 14.41
C ALA A 495 -8.33 -11.76 14.11
N GLY A 496 -7.60 -10.96 14.88
CA GLY A 496 -6.17 -10.77 14.73
C GLY A 496 -5.38 -12.05 15.04
N ILE A 497 -5.71 -12.74 16.12
CA ILE A 497 -5.09 -14.01 16.48
C ILE A 497 -5.37 -15.09 15.42
N LEU A 498 -6.60 -15.19 14.92
CA LEU A 498 -6.95 -16.15 13.88
C LEU A 498 -6.23 -15.85 12.55
N ASP A 499 -6.15 -14.60 12.13
CA ASP A 499 -5.41 -14.22 10.91
C ASP A 499 -3.93 -14.61 11.03
N GLU A 500 -3.32 -14.35 12.17
CA GLU A 500 -1.93 -14.73 12.43
C GLU A 500 -1.72 -16.26 12.45
N LEU A 501 -2.65 -17.00 13.03
CA LEU A 501 -2.64 -18.47 13.00
C LEU A 501 -2.74 -19.02 11.56
N TYR A 502 -3.60 -18.44 10.72
CA TYR A 502 -3.73 -18.86 9.33
C TYR A 502 -2.47 -18.56 8.52
N ARG A 503 -1.89 -17.37 8.67
CA ARG A 503 -0.63 -17.00 8.00
C ARG A 503 0.52 -17.92 8.44
N ALA A 504 0.67 -18.15 9.73
CA ALA A 504 1.69 -19.03 10.27
C ALA A 504 1.55 -20.48 9.78
N LYS A 505 0.30 -20.97 9.64
CA LYS A 505 0.02 -22.28 9.06
C LYS A 505 0.45 -22.38 7.60
N GLU A 506 0.12 -21.38 6.77
CA GLU A 506 0.49 -21.33 5.35
C GLU A 506 2.02 -21.31 5.21
N GLU A 507 2.68 -20.52 6.03
CA GLU A 507 4.14 -20.40 6.04
C GLU A 507 4.82 -21.72 6.50
N ALA A 508 4.33 -22.36 7.56
CA ALA A 508 4.81 -23.66 8.01
C ALA A 508 4.61 -24.75 6.97
N ASP A 509 3.49 -24.72 6.24
CA ASP A 509 3.21 -25.66 5.14
C ASP A 509 4.18 -25.41 3.97
N ARG A 510 4.45 -24.16 3.63
CA ARG A 510 5.43 -23.80 2.60
C ARG A 510 6.83 -24.27 2.97
N VAL A 511 7.32 -23.94 4.16
CA VAL A 511 8.66 -24.29 4.61
C VAL A 511 8.84 -25.81 4.72
N SER A 512 7.82 -26.54 5.18
CA SER A 512 7.89 -28.00 5.30
C SER A 512 8.04 -28.74 3.97
N LYS A 513 7.82 -28.07 2.83
CA LYS A 513 7.88 -28.62 1.48
C LYS A 513 9.12 -28.18 0.68
N LEU A 514 9.97 -27.33 1.24
CA LEU A 514 11.18 -26.88 0.55
C LEU A 514 12.25 -27.97 0.54
N ASP A 515 12.85 -28.19 -0.62
CA ASP A 515 14.00 -29.11 -0.79
C ASP A 515 15.30 -28.53 -0.18
N ASP A 516 15.41 -27.20 -0.13
CA ASP A 516 16.47 -26.48 0.55
C ASP A 516 15.91 -25.81 1.80
N PRO A 517 16.34 -26.22 3.00
CA PRO A 517 15.81 -25.72 4.27
C PRO A 517 16.45 -24.44 4.77
N PHE A 518 17.43 -23.90 4.08
CA PHE A 518 17.94 -22.58 4.37
C PHE A 518 16.92 -21.52 3.92
N VAL A 519 15.76 -21.56 4.58
CA VAL A 519 14.81 -20.45 4.50
C VAL A 519 15.38 -19.35 5.37
N PRO A 520 15.75 -18.19 4.80
CA PRO A 520 16.21 -17.05 5.60
C PRO A 520 15.17 -16.74 6.69
N PHE A 521 15.65 -16.41 7.88
CA PHE A 521 14.80 -16.09 9.04
C PHE A 521 13.73 -15.01 8.74
N ASN A 522 14.02 -14.11 7.80
CA ASN A 522 13.10 -13.11 7.29
C ASN A 522 11.91 -13.67 6.47
N GLU A 523 11.97 -14.92 6.02
CA GLU A 523 10.85 -15.58 5.33
C GLU A 523 9.90 -16.32 6.28
N GLN A 524 10.24 -16.44 7.57
CA GLN A 524 9.45 -17.14 8.61
C GLN A 524 8.65 -16.17 9.49
N THR A 525 7.98 -15.24 8.90
CA THR A 525 7.50 -14.02 9.57
C THR A 525 6.31 -14.24 10.50
N ALA A 526 5.27 -14.90 10.03
CA ALA A 526 4.08 -15.19 10.83
C ALA A 526 4.35 -16.31 11.85
N LEU A 527 5.14 -17.31 11.48
CA LEU A 527 5.58 -18.38 12.38
C LEU A 527 6.35 -17.83 13.58
N HIS A 528 7.25 -16.86 13.32
CA HIS A 528 8.10 -16.32 14.38
C HIS A 528 7.32 -15.45 15.38
N ARG A 529 6.35 -14.67 14.90
CA ARG A 529 5.43 -13.94 15.78
C ARG A 529 4.55 -14.88 16.60
N LEU A 530 3.99 -15.87 15.94
CA LEU A 530 3.16 -16.87 16.61
C LEU A 530 3.96 -17.69 17.61
N TRP A 531 5.23 -17.96 17.31
CA TRP A 531 6.13 -18.68 18.21
C TRP A 531 6.25 -18.00 19.58
N SER A 532 6.52 -16.70 19.62
CA SER A 532 6.62 -15.95 20.87
C SER A 532 5.32 -15.94 21.68
N ARG A 533 4.16 -16.01 20.99
CA ARG A 533 2.84 -16.11 21.63
C ARG A 533 2.58 -17.52 22.20
N LEU A 534 2.94 -18.57 21.46
CA LEU A 534 2.52 -19.94 21.77
C LEU A 534 3.55 -20.72 22.59
N ARG A 535 4.84 -20.32 22.51
CA ARG A 535 5.93 -21.07 23.13
C ARG A 535 5.70 -21.40 24.61
N GLU A 536 5.42 -20.38 25.40
CA GLU A 536 5.26 -20.55 26.84
C GLU A 536 3.89 -21.18 27.19
N SER A 537 2.83 -20.77 26.49
CA SER A 537 1.47 -21.17 26.79
C SER A 537 1.14 -22.62 26.41
N PHE A 538 1.86 -23.17 25.42
CA PHE A 538 1.58 -24.51 24.87
C PHE A 538 2.78 -25.46 24.93
N SER A 539 3.86 -25.07 25.58
CA SER A 539 5.08 -25.89 25.75
C SER A 539 5.59 -26.49 24.42
N LEU A 540 5.68 -25.65 23.40
CA LEU A 540 6.15 -26.07 22.07
C LEU A 540 7.63 -26.48 22.11
N PRO A 541 8.05 -27.49 21.32
CA PRO A 541 9.45 -27.86 21.22
C PRO A 541 10.28 -26.72 20.66
N GLU A 542 11.51 -26.62 21.09
CA GLU A 542 12.45 -25.62 20.54
C GLU A 542 12.76 -25.92 19.07
N GLU A 543 13.02 -24.84 18.32
CA GLU A 543 13.49 -24.98 16.95
C GLU A 543 14.87 -25.62 16.96
N PRO A 544 15.16 -26.58 16.06
CA PRO A 544 16.44 -27.22 16.00
C PRO A 544 17.56 -26.21 15.71
N GLU A 545 18.58 -26.18 16.56
CA GLU A 545 19.72 -25.29 16.37
C GLU A 545 20.47 -25.60 15.08
N TYR A 546 20.95 -24.54 14.41
CA TYR A 546 21.76 -24.69 13.21
C TYR A 546 23.10 -25.32 13.58
N PRO A 547 23.58 -26.33 12.85
CA PRO A 547 24.83 -26.99 13.20
C PRO A 547 26.03 -26.06 13.06
N GLU A 548 26.94 -26.10 14.00
CA GLU A 548 28.20 -25.39 13.88
C GLU A 548 29.18 -26.12 12.96
N ARG A 549 29.83 -25.41 12.05
CA ARG A 549 30.75 -26.00 11.07
C ARG A 549 31.96 -26.67 11.73
N GLY A 550 32.51 -26.10 12.80
CA GLY A 550 33.66 -26.58 13.52
C GLY A 550 34.84 -26.93 12.58
N GLU A 551 35.43 -28.13 12.73
CA GLU A 551 36.52 -28.66 11.91
C GLU A 551 36.02 -29.51 10.72
N ALA A 552 34.72 -29.48 10.40
CA ALA A 552 34.14 -30.30 9.31
C ALA A 552 34.64 -29.85 7.92
N ASN A 553 35.08 -30.81 7.12
CA ASN A 553 35.40 -30.55 5.71
C ASN A 553 34.12 -30.31 4.90
N GLU A 554 34.26 -29.84 3.64
CA GLU A 554 33.13 -29.45 2.76
C GLU A 554 32.07 -30.54 2.63
N ALA A 555 32.48 -31.80 2.40
CA ALA A 555 31.54 -32.90 2.21
C ALA A 555 30.83 -33.31 3.52
N GLN A 556 31.50 -33.18 4.65
CA GLN A 556 30.90 -33.37 5.98
C GLN A 556 29.92 -32.27 6.30
N TRP A 557 30.29 -31.03 5.98
CA TRP A 557 29.44 -29.86 6.16
C TRP A 557 28.15 -29.95 5.33
N GLU A 558 28.24 -30.23 4.03
CA GLU A 558 27.08 -30.43 3.15
C GLU A 558 26.14 -31.55 3.65
N LYS A 559 26.72 -32.63 4.22
CA LYS A 559 25.92 -33.71 4.83
C LYS A 559 25.19 -33.24 6.10
N MET A 560 25.84 -32.41 6.92
CA MET A 560 25.23 -31.84 8.12
C MET A 560 24.12 -30.86 7.76
N GLU A 561 24.31 -30.00 6.78
CA GLU A 561 23.29 -29.09 6.27
C GLU A 561 22.08 -29.84 5.75
N LYS A 562 22.27 -30.84 4.91
CA LYS A 562 21.17 -31.68 4.41
C LYS A 562 20.42 -32.45 5.51
N ALA A 563 21.10 -32.87 6.56
CA ALA A 563 20.48 -33.52 7.70
C ALA A 563 19.67 -32.53 8.55
N HIS A 564 20.24 -31.35 8.81
CA HIS A 564 19.54 -30.24 9.49
C HIS A 564 18.30 -29.83 8.74
N ALA A 565 18.39 -29.75 7.44
CA ALA A 565 17.32 -29.54 6.49
C ALA A 565 16.09 -30.39 6.76
N ARG A 566 16.28 -31.65 6.73
CA ARG A 566 15.19 -32.60 6.98
C ARG A 566 14.59 -32.44 8.37
N THR A 567 15.44 -32.09 9.35
CA THR A 567 15.01 -31.86 10.74
C THR A 567 14.14 -30.62 10.84
N ILE A 568 14.52 -29.53 10.18
CA ILE A 568 13.76 -28.29 10.09
C ILE A 568 12.42 -28.51 9.35
N ALA A 569 12.43 -29.18 8.19
CA ALA A 569 11.21 -29.47 7.46
C ALA A 569 10.23 -30.31 8.30
N ALA A 570 10.72 -31.34 9.00
CA ALA A 570 9.92 -32.14 9.91
C ALA A 570 9.39 -31.34 11.11
N TYR A 571 10.19 -30.40 11.65
CA TYR A 571 9.75 -29.50 12.70
C TYR A 571 8.61 -28.58 12.25
N HIS A 572 8.74 -27.92 11.10
CA HIS A 572 7.69 -27.08 10.53
C HIS A 572 6.43 -27.86 10.16
N GLY A 573 6.57 -29.11 9.70
CA GLY A 573 5.43 -30.00 9.49
C GLY A 573 4.63 -30.24 10.78
N ARG A 574 5.30 -30.53 11.89
CA ARG A 574 4.64 -30.69 13.21
C ARG A 574 4.01 -29.39 13.70
N LEU A 575 4.68 -28.24 13.48
CA LEU A 575 4.17 -26.94 13.85
C LEU A 575 2.89 -26.59 13.06
N ARG A 576 2.87 -26.83 11.75
CA ARG A 576 1.67 -26.70 10.92
C ARG A 576 0.50 -27.52 11.47
N ASP A 577 0.75 -28.78 11.82
CA ASP A 577 -0.29 -29.68 12.33
C ASP A 577 -0.80 -29.21 13.69
N PHE A 578 0.08 -28.70 14.56
CA PHE A 578 -0.29 -28.08 15.84
C PHE A 578 -1.16 -26.84 15.62
N ILE A 579 -0.72 -25.90 14.78
CA ILE A 579 -1.47 -24.67 14.46
C ILE A 579 -2.85 -25.02 13.88
N THR A 580 -2.91 -26.02 12.99
CA THR A 580 -4.17 -26.51 12.42
C THR A 580 -5.10 -27.04 13.53
N GLY A 581 -4.55 -27.72 14.52
CA GLY A 581 -5.29 -28.19 15.69
C GLY A 581 -5.83 -27.07 16.56
N VAL A 582 -5.04 -26.01 16.76
CA VAL A 582 -5.45 -24.79 17.50
C VAL A 582 -6.59 -24.08 16.78
N ILE A 583 -6.47 -23.85 15.47
CA ILE A 583 -7.53 -23.23 14.65
C ILE A 583 -8.84 -24.01 14.79
N ARG A 584 -8.80 -25.33 14.60
CA ARG A 584 -9.99 -26.17 14.73
C ARG A 584 -10.62 -26.09 16.12
N LYS A 585 -9.80 -26.04 17.18
CA LYS A 585 -10.29 -25.87 18.56
C LYS A 585 -10.97 -24.52 18.74
N LEU A 586 -10.38 -23.44 18.24
CA LEU A 586 -10.98 -22.10 18.31
C LEU A 586 -12.31 -22.04 17.56
N GLU A 587 -12.39 -22.64 16.37
CA GLU A 587 -13.60 -22.64 15.56
C GLU A 587 -14.74 -23.48 16.17
N ALA A 588 -14.42 -24.55 16.90
CA ALA A 588 -15.38 -25.48 17.48
C ALA A 588 -15.75 -25.14 18.95
N ALA A 589 -14.95 -24.30 19.64
CA ALA A 589 -15.09 -24.07 21.07
C ALA A 589 -16.32 -23.21 21.40
N ALA A 590 -16.96 -23.53 22.55
CA ALA A 590 -17.95 -22.68 23.15
C ALA A 590 -17.36 -21.31 23.56
N PRO A 591 -18.17 -20.23 23.66
CA PRO A 591 -17.65 -18.88 23.92
C PRO A 591 -16.68 -18.74 25.10
N VAL A 592 -16.96 -19.42 26.22
CA VAL A 592 -16.10 -19.37 27.41
C VAL A 592 -14.76 -20.08 27.18
N GLU A 593 -14.78 -21.24 26.55
CA GLU A 593 -13.58 -22.01 26.20
C GLU A 593 -12.73 -21.28 25.16
N ARG A 594 -13.38 -20.68 24.16
CA ARG A 594 -12.75 -19.85 23.14
C ARG A 594 -12.03 -18.65 23.77
N ALA A 595 -12.69 -17.90 24.64
CA ALA A 595 -12.09 -16.78 25.37
C ALA A 595 -10.87 -17.21 26.19
N ALA A 596 -10.92 -18.37 26.84
CA ALA A 596 -9.80 -18.91 27.60
C ALA A 596 -8.60 -19.33 26.71
N LEU A 597 -8.87 -19.85 25.51
CA LEU A 597 -7.82 -20.17 24.51
C LEU A 597 -7.19 -18.90 23.97
N LEU A 598 -7.99 -17.88 23.62
CA LEU A 598 -7.51 -16.58 23.14
C LEU A 598 -6.66 -15.88 24.19
N ALA A 599 -7.05 -15.87 25.45
CA ALA A 599 -6.31 -15.26 26.54
C ALA A 599 -4.88 -15.85 26.70
N LYS A 600 -4.69 -17.13 26.37
CA LYS A 600 -3.35 -17.77 26.37
C LYS A 600 -2.45 -17.30 25.24
N MET A 601 -3.01 -16.68 24.21
CA MET A 601 -2.28 -16.21 23.03
C MET A 601 -2.08 -14.69 23.00
N HIS A 602 -2.44 -13.98 24.07
CA HIS A 602 -2.26 -12.53 24.15
C HIS A 602 -0.77 -12.14 24.18
N LEU A 603 -0.42 -11.16 23.37
CA LEU A 603 0.89 -10.49 23.39
C LEU A 603 0.96 -9.50 24.55
N MET A 604 2.18 -9.29 25.08
CA MET A 604 2.44 -8.19 26.01
C MET A 604 2.35 -6.83 25.29
N GLU A 605 1.91 -5.78 25.99
CA GLU A 605 1.80 -4.41 25.45
C GLU A 605 3.13 -3.89 24.88
N GLU A 606 4.26 -4.23 25.50
CA GLU A 606 5.60 -3.78 25.10
C GLU A 606 6.03 -4.27 23.72
N THR A 607 5.43 -5.36 23.23
CA THR A 607 5.67 -5.93 21.89
C THR A 607 4.63 -5.51 20.87
N SER A 608 3.68 -4.65 21.25
CA SER A 608 2.59 -4.20 20.38
C SER A 608 3.10 -3.43 19.15
N PHE A 609 2.40 -3.57 18.04
CA PHE A 609 2.75 -2.86 16.82
C PHE A 609 2.57 -1.33 16.96
N ALA A 610 1.68 -0.88 17.83
CA ALA A 610 1.49 0.53 18.17
C ALA A 610 2.76 1.22 18.69
N SER A 611 3.58 0.50 19.48
CA SER A 611 4.84 1.04 20.02
C SER A 611 5.86 1.41 18.94
N ARG A 612 5.79 0.81 17.75
CA ARG A 612 6.66 1.11 16.60
C ARG A 612 6.34 2.45 15.99
N TRP A 613 5.06 2.80 15.87
CA TRP A 613 4.61 4.14 15.45
C TRP A 613 5.11 5.22 16.39
N GLN A 614 5.02 4.99 17.71
CA GLN A 614 5.58 5.89 18.71
C GLN A 614 7.11 6.00 18.58
N GLY A 615 7.78 4.88 18.26
CA GLY A 615 9.23 4.83 17.98
C GLY A 615 9.59 5.72 16.80
N LEU A 616 8.88 5.58 15.68
CA LEU A 616 9.12 6.37 14.47
C LEU A 616 8.83 7.86 14.70
N ALA A 617 7.74 8.21 15.38
CA ALA A 617 7.45 9.61 15.77
C ALA A 617 8.59 10.22 16.62
N ARG A 618 9.17 9.45 17.56
CA ARG A 618 10.34 9.91 18.34
C ARG A 618 11.59 10.10 17.47
N ILE A 619 11.81 9.23 16.49
CA ILE A 619 12.90 9.38 15.50
C ILE A 619 12.73 10.69 14.73
N CYS A 620 11.53 10.96 14.21
CA CYS A 620 11.22 12.22 13.51
C CYS A 620 11.46 13.46 14.39
N GLY A 621 10.98 13.46 15.64
CA GLY A 621 11.21 14.58 16.57
C GLY A 621 12.68 14.83 16.90
N ARG A 622 13.49 13.77 17.01
CA ARG A 622 14.95 13.91 17.19
C ARG A 622 15.64 14.41 15.92
N ALA A 623 15.25 13.87 14.75
CA ALA A 623 15.77 14.33 13.47
C ALA A 623 15.46 15.81 13.24
N GLN A 624 14.24 16.27 13.54
CA GLN A 624 13.83 17.68 13.50
C GLN A 624 14.76 18.55 14.38
N SER A 625 14.96 18.17 15.65
CA SER A 625 15.80 18.92 16.58
C SER A 625 17.23 19.04 16.07
N ILE A 626 17.80 17.94 15.59
CA ILE A 626 19.17 17.89 15.06
C ILE A 626 19.28 18.74 13.80
N ALA A 627 18.36 18.65 12.86
CA ALA A 627 18.33 19.45 11.64
C ALA A 627 18.31 20.96 11.97
N HIS A 628 17.45 21.39 12.89
CA HIS A 628 17.43 22.77 13.38
C HIS A 628 18.78 23.22 13.94
N ARG A 629 19.45 22.39 14.75
CA ARG A 629 20.76 22.73 15.33
C ARG A 629 21.84 22.81 14.26
N GLN A 630 21.85 21.87 13.33
CA GLN A 630 22.84 21.84 12.25
C GLN A 630 22.69 23.03 11.30
N LEU A 631 21.47 23.41 10.90
CA LEU A 631 21.20 24.61 10.12
C LEU A 631 21.71 25.87 10.80
N ARG A 632 21.48 26.00 12.10
CA ARG A 632 21.89 27.18 12.88
C ARG A 632 23.33 27.08 13.42
N LYS A 633 24.10 26.08 12.96
CA LYS A 633 25.48 25.80 13.40
C LYS A 633 25.61 25.70 14.93
N THR A 634 24.54 25.32 15.62
CA THR A 634 24.50 25.11 17.06
C THR A 634 25.10 23.74 17.38
N PRO A 635 26.05 23.62 18.34
CA PRO A 635 26.65 22.32 18.69
C PRO A 635 25.59 21.30 19.12
N LEU A 636 25.70 20.08 18.61
CA LEU A 636 24.85 18.95 19.00
C LEU A 636 25.12 18.56 20.45
N THR A 637 24.08 18.19 21.18
CA THR A 637 24.19 17.59 22.52
C THR A 637 24.85 16.20 22.45
N GLY A 638 25.27 15.68 23.60
CA GLY A 638 25.80 14.29 23.69
C GLY A 638 24.75 13.25 23.23
N GLU A 639 23.50 13.43 23.66
CA GLU A 639 22.39 12.53 23.30
C GLU A 639 22.07 12.58 21.79
N GLU A 640 22.14 13.76 21.17
CA GLU A 640 21.92 13.92 19.73
C GLU A 640 23.05 13.26 18.93
N ARG A 641 24.31 13.38 19.36
CA ARG A 641 25.43 12.68 18.74
C ARG A 641 25.32 11.16 18.87
N GLU A 642 24.94 10.64 20.04
CA GLU A 642 24.71 9.22 20.25
C GLU A 642 23.51 8.72 19.45
N PHE A 643 22.44 9.51 19.33
CA PHE A 643 21.31 9.18 18.47
C PHE A 643 21.72 9.05 16.99
N ILE A 644 22.54 9.97 16.47
CA ILE A 644 23.04 9.88 15.09
C ILE A 644 23.84 8.59 14.87
N LYS A 645 24.76 8.24 15.79
CA LYS A 645 25.51 6.99 15.71
C LYS A 645 24.63 5.75 15.79
N ALA A 646 23.59 5.80 16.62
CA ALA A 646 22.67 4.69 16.84
C ALA A 646 21.46 4.72 15.89
N PHE A 647 21.40 5.65 14.92
CA PHE A 647 20.22 5.85 14.08
C PHE A 647 19.80 4.60 13.32
N GLY A 648 20.77 3.87 12.72
CA GLY A 648 20.49 2.61 12.03
C GLY A 648 19.78 1.58 12.91
N PHE A 649 20.21 1.47 14.18
CA PHE A 649 19.57 0.59 15.16
C PHE A 649 18.20 1.09 15.59
N ALA A 650 18.03 2.39 15.76
CA ALA A 650 16.75 2.99 16.12
C ALA A 650 15.72 2.80 14.98
N LEU A 651 16.13 3.03 13.74
CA LEU A 651 15.29 2.83 12.56
C LEU A 651 14.92 1.36 12.38
N ALA A 652 15.90 0.46 12.45
CA ALA A 652 15.67 -0.98 12.37
C ALA A 652 14.70 -1.47 13.46
N SER A 653 14.78 -0.96 14.68
CA SER A 653 13.85 -1.31 15.76
C SER A 653 12.39 -0.93 15.42
N ALA A 654 12.15 0.17 14.70
CA ALA A 654 10.83 0.50 14.19
C ALA A 654 10.39 -0.46 13.07
N MET A 655 11.34 -1.01 12.30
CA MET A 655 11.11 -1.87 11.14
C MET A 655 11.18 -3.38 11.45
N PHE A 656 11.42 -3.79 12.69
CA PHE A 656 11.43 -5.19 13.09
C PHE A 656 10.01 -5.74 13.19
N TYR A 657 9.52 -6.20 12.08
CA TYR A 657 8.25 -6.89 11.93
C TYR A 657 8.46 -8.10 11.01
N ASP A 658 7.66 -9.11 11.18
CA ASP A 658 7.63 -10.28 10.30
C ASP A 658 9.02 -10.88 9.98
N GLY A 659 9.89 -11.01 10.97
CA GLY A 659 11.23 -11.59 10.80
C GLY A 659 12.29 -10.67 10.21
N ASN A 660 11.96 -9.43 9.85
CA ASN A 660 12.95 -8.44 9.46
C ASN A 660 13.92 -8.17 10.60
N SER A 661 15.22 -8.33 10.39
CA SER A 661 16.25 -8.17 11.42
C SER A 661 17.57 -7.68 10.83
N TYR A 662 18.52 -7.34 11.68
CA TYR A 662 19.90 -6.98 11.25
C TYR A 662 20.62 -8.11 10.53
N GLN A 663 20.40 -9.35 10.96
CA GLN A 663 21.09 -10.52 10.40
C GLN A 663 20.43 -11.01 9.12
N ALA A 664 19.13 -10.81 8.99
CA ALA A 664 18.33 -11.22 7.85
C ALA A 664 17.36 -10.10 7.45
N PRO A 665 17.86 -9.01 6.81
CA PRO A 665 17.01 -7.93 6.35
C PRO A 665 16.09 -8.40 5.22
N ARG A 666 14.80 -8.06 5.30
CA ARG A 666 13.82 -8.37 4.26
C ARG A 666 14.12 -7.58 2.98
N ASP A 667 13.91 -8.22 1.84
CA ASP A 667 13.96 -7.57 0.53
C ASP A 667 12.55 -7.11 0.12
N ASP A 668 12.03 -6.13 0.83
CA ASP A 668 10.64 -5.64 0.68
C ASP A 668 10.53 -4.20 0.15
N ALA A 669 11.65 -3.54 -0.09
CA ALA A 669 11.68 -2.22 -0.71
C ALA A 669 11.19 -2.19 -2.16
N PRO A 670 11.46 -3.20 -3.02
CA PRO A 670 10.88 -3.25 -4.35
C PRO A 670 9.36 -3.42 -4.28
N ARG A 671 8.64 -2.41 -4.79
CA ARG A 671 7.17 -2.37 -4.91
C ARG A 671 6.79 -1.86 -6.28
N ILE A 672 5.67 -2.31 -6.80
CA ILE A 672 5.13 -1.84 -8.08
C ILE A 672 3.64 -1.52 -7.96
N ALA A 673 3.25 -0.40 -8.48
CA ALA A 673 1.85 0.00 -8.57
C ALA A 673 1.47 0.30 -10.02
N ASP A 674 0.33 -0.19 -10.46
CA ASP A 674 -0.29 0.29 -11.68
C ASP A 674 -1.02 1.60 -11.34
N VAL A 675 -0.72 2.61 -12.08
CA VAL A 675 -1.09 3.97 -11.71
C VAL A 675 -1.88 4.67 -12.85
N PHE A 676 -1.79 4.11 -14.09
CA PHE A 676 -2.62 4.50 -15.23
C PHE A 676 -2.87 3.30 -16.15
N SER A 677 -4.07 3.24 -16.76
CA SER A 677 -4.44 2.23 -17.75
C SER A 677 -4.94 2.89 -19.02
N GLY A 678 -4.40 2.48 -20.16
CA GLY A 678 -4.79 2.99 -21.48
C GLY A 678 -4.92 1.87 -22.52
N PRO A 679 -5.30 2.20 -23.76
CA PRO A 679 -5.45 1.21 -24.82
C PRO A 679 -4.19 0.43 -25.15
N GLU A 680 -3.01 1.00 -24.88
CA GLU A 680 -1.70 0.42 -25.15
C GLU A 680 -1.12 -0.38 -23.97
N GLY A 681 -1.89 -0.55 -22.89
CA GLY A 681 -1.50 -1.25 -21.68
C GLY A 681 -1.49 -0.38 -20.43
N HIS A 682 -0.75 -0.85 -19.44
CA HIS A 682 -0.67 -0.22 -18.11
C HIS A 682 0.67 0.50 -17.93
N LEU A 683 0.58 1.67 -17.35
CA LEU A 683 1.75 2.38 -16.86
C LEU A 683 1.94 2.03 -15.38
N HIS A 684 3.14 1.66 -14.98
CA HIS A 684 3.49 1.27 -13.63
C HIS A 684 4.54 2.20 -13.03
N ALA A 685 4.39 2.45 -11.75
CA ALA A 685 5.33 3.11 -10.87
C ALA A 685 5.97 2.07 -9.94
N ALA A 686 7.27 2.10 -9.77
CA ALA A 686 7.93 1.10 -8.97
C ALA A 686 9.17 1.63 -8.23
N THR A 687 9.47 1.03 -7.08
CA THR A 687 10.72 1.23 -6.35
C THR A 687 11.66 0.06 -6.57
N GLY A 688 12.95 0.30 -6.44
CA GLY A 688 13.98 -0.74 -6.38
C GLY A 688 14.52 -0.90 -4.95
N ARG A 689 15.60 -1.67 -4.83
CA ARG A 689 16.32 -1.82 -3.55
C ARG A 689 17.01 -0.51 -3.17
N PRO A 690 17.06 -0.15 -1.87
CA PRO A 690 17.80 1.01 -1.41
C PRO A 690 19.25 0.99 -1.93
N ARG A 691 19.76 2.15 -2.34
CA ARG A 691 21.14 2.32 -2.83
C ARG A 691 21.94 3.16 -1.85
N ILE A 692 23.25 2.95 -1.87
CA ILE A 692 24.15 3.83 -1.14
C ILE A 692 24.18 5.21 -1.76
N LEU A 693 24.33 6.14 -0.91
CA LEU A 693 24.44 7.52 -1.24
C LEU A 693 25.66 8.13 -0.63
N TYR A 694 26.37 8.91 -1.39
CA TYR A 694 27.57 9.65 -1.01
C TYR A 694 27.30 11.15 -1.03
N VAL A 695 27.85 11.90 -0.05
CA VAL A 695 27.78 13.36 -0.03
C VAL A 695 29.00 14.02 0.56
N HIS A 696 29.34 15.14 0.01
CA HIS A 696 30.22 16.13 0.56
C HIS A 696 29.45 17.18 1.36
N TYR A 697 29.28 16.96 2.65
CA TYR A 697 28.61 17.93 3.52
C TYR A 697 29.60 19.00 3.97
N PRO A 698 29.28 20.30 3.81
CA PRO A 698 30.14 21.39 4.27
C PRO A 698 30.37 21.33 5.78
N TRP A 699 31.63 21.22 6.21
CA TRP A 699 31.99 21.18 7.62
C TRP A 699 33.32 21.89 7.88
N GLY A 700 33.30 22.90 8.76
CA GLY A 700 34.47 23.74 8.98
C GLY A 700 34.86 24.48 7.68
N ASN A 701 36.14 24.37 7.30
CA ASN A 701 36.68 24.97 6.07
C ASN A 701 36.75 23.99 4.88
N GLY A 702 36.07 22.86 4.96
CA GLY A 702 36.06 21.81 3.95
C GLY A 702 34.70 21.13 3.84
N ALA A 703 34.71 19.90 3.29
CA ALA A 703 33.54 19.02 3.26
C ALA A 703 33.91 17.64 3.74
N LEU A 704 32.98 16.95 4.39
CA LEU A 704 33.11 15.57 4.81
C LEU A 704 32.35 14.66 3.89
N LEU A 705 33.01 13.55 3.47
CA LEU A 705 32.33 12.49 2.75
C LEU A 705 31.44 11.73 3.74
N CYS A 706 30.25 11.52 3.31
CA CYS A 706 29.24 10.97 4.17
C CYS A 706 28.35 9.93 3.42
N VAL A 707 27.69 8.93 4.08
CA VAL A 707 26.84 7.91 3.48
C VAL A 707 25.43 7.79 4.08
N GLY A 708 24.45 7.47 3.24
CA GLY A 708 23.06 7.22 3.63
C GLY A 708 22.37 6.22 2.70
N ALA A 709 21.07 6.07 2.88
CA ALA A 709 20.25 5.23 2.04
C ALA A 709 19.39 6.07 1.09
N VAL A 710 19.06 5.49 -0.04
CA VAL A 710 18.20 6.08 -1.03
C VAL A 710 17.39 5.05 -1.79
N LEU A 711 16.11 5.35 -2.04
CA LEU A 711 15.23 4.51 -2.82
C LEU A 711 15.26 4.88 -4.31
N PRO A 712 15.71 3.96 -5.20
CA PRO A 712 15.64 4.20 -6.64
C PRO A 712 14.20 4.06 -7.11
N PHE A 713 13.89 4.84 -8.09
CA PHE A 713 12.63 4.87 -8.77
C PHE A 713 12.70 4.35 -10.19
N TYR A 714 11.61 3.72 -10.63
CA TYR A 714 11.43 3.22 -11.99
C TYR A 714 10.02 3.47 -12.49
N GLU A 715 9.90 3.71 -13.77
CA GLU A 715 8.66 3.74 -14.51
C GLU A 715 8.68 2.72 -15.64
N CYS A 716 7.60 2.05 -15.87
CA CYS A 716 7.50 1.18 -17.03
C CYS A 716 6.10 1.08 -17.60
N LYS A 717 6.01 1.20 -18.93
CA LYS A 717 4.81 0.78 -19.66
C LYS A 717 4.89 -0.72 -19.88
N HIS A 718 3.80 -1.42 -19.63
CA HIS A 718 3.66 -2.85 -19.83
C HIS A 718 2.36 -3.14 -20.58
N GLY A 719 2.31 -4.29 -21.28
CA GLY A 719 1.18 -4.73 -22.08
C GLY A 719 -0.13 -4.89 -21.26
N PRO A 720 -1.09 -5.70 -21.73
CA PRO A 720 -2.42 -5.75 -21.14
C PRO A 720 -2.48 -6.36 -19.73
N GLU A 721 -1.40 -6.96 -19.25
CA GLU A 721 -1.31 -7.54 -17.90
C GLU A 721 -0.73 -6.56 -16.90
N ARG A 722 -1.28 -6.55 -15.67
CA ARG A 722 -0.76 -5.76 -14.56
C ARG A 722 0.38 -6.51 -13.89
N LEU A 723 1.50 -5.82 -13.64
CA LEU A 723 2.65 -6.42 -12.94
C LEU A 723 2.35 -6.58 -11.45
N THR A 724 2.76 -7.71 -10.89
CA THR A 724 2.78 -7.97 -9.44
C THR A 724 4.16 -7.66 -8.87
N ASP A 725 4.28 -7.57 -7.54
CA ASP A 725 5.58 -7.38 -6.87
C ASP A 725 6.57 -8.49 -7.21
N ASP A 726 6.12 -9.75 -7.28
CA ASP A 726 6.97 -10.90 -7.66
C ASP A 726 7.48 -10.77 -9.11
N ALA A 727 6.61 -10.38 -10.03
CA ALA A 727 7.00 -10.14 -11.43
C ALA A 727 7.98 -8.96 -11.55
N TRP A 728 7.78 -7.92 -10.75
CA TRP A 728 8.68 -6.78 -10.68
C TRP A 728 10.04 -7.15 -10.07
N MET A 729 10.05 -7.86 -8.95
CA MET A 729 11.27 -8.36 -8.30
C MET A 729 12.08 -9.24 -9.26
N ASN A 730 11.41 -10.18 -9.95
CA ASN A 730 12.07 -10.99 -10.96
C ASN A 730 12.67 -10.15 -12.10
N ARG A 731 11.97 -9.10 -12.55
CA ARG A 731 12.46 -8.18 -13.57
C ARG A 731 13.69 -7.39 -13.11
N LEU A 732 13.69 -6.90 -11.86
CA LEU A 732 14.84 -6.24 -11.25
C LEU A 732 16.07 -7.17 -11.21
N ASN A 733 15.87 -8.45 -10.90
CA ASN A 733 16.93 -9.43 -10.79
C ASN A 733 17.48 -9.89 -12.17
N THR A 734 16.67 -9.91 -13.21
CA THR A 734 17.04 -10.47 -14.52
C THR A 734 17.35 -9.41 -15.58
N ALA A 735 16.58 -8.35 -15.65
CA ALA A 735 16.65 -7.30 -16.65
C ALA A 735 16.07 -5.98 -16.10
N ALA A 736 16.72 -5.42 -15.08
CA ALA A 736 16.29 -4.16 -14.47
C ALA A 736 16.12 -3.08 -15.54
N PRO A 737 14.99 -2.37 -15.59
CA PRO A 737 14.80 -1.27 -16.54
C PRO A 737 15.78 -0.14 -16.23
N GLU A 738 16.06 0.66 -17.26
CA GLU A 738 16.86 1.86 -17.09
C GLU A 738 16.14 2.85 -16.17
N PRO A 739 16.87 3.50 -15.25
CA PRO A 739 16.29 4.59 -14.47
C PRO A 739 15.88 5.75 -15.38
N PRO A 740 14.93 6.58 -14.97
CA PRO A 740 14.51 7.74 -15.72
C PRO A 740 15.67 8.64 -16.15
N ALA A 741 15.59 9.19 -17.36
CA ALA A 741 16.69 9.97 -17.94
C ALA A 741 17.11 11.16 -17.06
N TRP A 742 16.15 11.77 -16.38
CA TRP A 742 16.37 12.93 -15.52
C TRP A 742 17.11 12.62 -14.21
N VAL A 743 17.16 11.34 -13.79
CA VAL A 743 17.93 10.94 -12.61
C VAL A 743 19.37 10.52 -12.96
N LYS A 744 19.62 10.11 -14.20
CA LYS A 744 20.94 9.62 -14.65
C LYS A 744 22.13 10.54 -14.30
N PRO A 745 22.02 11.89 -14.34
CA PRO A 745 23.14 12.75 -14.01
C PRO A 745 23.69 12.62 -12.59
N VAL A 746 22.90 12.12 -11.66
CA VAL A 746 23.30 11.94 -10.24
C VAL A 746 23.61 10.48 -9.88
N LEU A 747 23.53 9.56 -10.86
CA LEU A 747 23.86 8.16 -10.67
C LEU A 747 25.33 7.89 -10.98
N GLN A 748 25.97 7.11 -10.13
CA GLN A 748 27.25 6.48 -10.48
C GLN A 748 27.05 5.57 -11.70
N PRO A 749 27.88 5.68 -12.74
CA PRO A 749 27.82 4.78 -13.89
C PRO A 749 27.98 3.32 -13.43
N LYS A 750 27.14 2.41 -13.96
CA LYS A 750 27.32 0.98 -13.67
C LYS A 750 28.72 0.57 -14.18
N PRO A 751 29.50 -0.16 -13.36
CA PRO A 751 30.75 -0.72 -13.86
C PRO A 751 30.47 -1.57 -15.10
N SER A 752 31.20 -1.35 -16.19
CA SER A 752 31.13 -2.21 -17.37
C SER A 752 31.37 -3.65 -16.93
N PRO A 753 30.56 -4.63 -17.41
CA PRO A 753 30.83 -6.03 -17.10
C PRO A 753 32.30 -6.33 -17.47
N ALA A 754 33.05 -6.82 -16.46
CA ALA A 754 34.45 -7.20 -16.67
C ALA A 754 34.49 -8.16 -17.86
N GLY A 755 35.24 -7.80 -18.91
CA GLY A 755 35.44 -8.68 -20.02
C GLY A 755 35.97 -10.05 -19.53
N PRO A 756 35.74 -11.14 -20.27
CA PRO A 756 36.20 -12.44 -19.86
C PRO A 756 37.68 -12.40 -19.51
N PRO A 757 38.12 -13.08 -18.43
CA PRO A 757 39.50 -13.07 -18.02
C PRO A 757 40.38 -13.55 -19.21
N ARG A 758 41.37 -12.74 -19.58
CA ARG A 758 42.35 -13.06 -20.62
C ARG A 758 43.31 -14.15 -20.15
#